data_c0a8b3149ad12980cf046ca5b902560d
#
_entry.id   c0a8b3149ad12980cf046ca5b902560d
#
_cell.length_a   1.000
_cell.length_b   1.000
_cell.length_c   1.000
_cell.angle_alpha   90.00
_cell.angle_beta   90.00
_cell.angle_gamma   90.00
#
_symmetry.space_group_name_H-M   'P 1'
#
loop_
_entity.id
_entity.type
_entity.pdbx_description
1 polymer ?
#
loop_
_entity_poly.entity_id
_entity_poly.type
_entity_poly.pdbx_seq_one_letter_code
_entity_poly.pdbx_strand_id
1 'polypeptide(L)'
;MIVLALTPMIINAQADKKLIDKAHQGNTSAMVILGECYENGAGVEQDSALALQWFRKAADLGDGDGLLRMSRYYLKGTLLPKDTARYFAIRKELADKGHPNALAALATAYEYGYGCKADTAKSIELNEEAVKKGAMWGYENMAINYYDGLGNLAMDKKKAVAYAEKAIKMGSHIMYDFLARYYLTVKEDAKKAWKYVNEGVKWHDPDAITLAAQMLALGTGVEQDEARAQRMMDSLCAKNPSLWYCPSLAGELYMYPNNVGLRDSMKAIRIWHKGAAMGCPYCMTNLADKFLDKEEYDSAYCYFKRAGEHKIAVQGRACYTLSRMHFLGLGCEQNNEKAVYWLKRGVEKAKDAQCATILASYYMEEESKDMPLAVKYYRKAYELGDKSAMEQLGKLYANNGNTDRAAECFQEMIDNGDADGYFWMAMLHDMNGESKKCNDMLVKGEKKGSKMAAETLGTIYEYGIDNVKIDNKKAAKYYEKSQTPKSMYRLGLMYINGEVGKQKEQDIAKGMELISRAAEEGYVDAIYTMGYCYETGRNVDTVNHEKAITYFRELADNDIAAGQFKMGLYYELGDGGLEKDSVKALEYYQKAADQGYGEAMCYLGDFYRIGQFLPLDKKKAFELYNQAHESGEPMGTYYVGRSYLEGCGVEIDTLTAIPYLKAAAAQGVGNAAYKVADIYNFGRAGVTADGDTAIAYYVKGHENGSGDASYFLGRLLLNENATDQAFNYMYTAAQRGNVDGLVTVAFMIQNGIGIEEPDPKAAYKIYENTAHNYGDPRAYCQLGIACLQGNGCPEDEALGKAYSDTAANLGSVQAMHILGICYLNGYGCVPDTSLAIAWLEKAADEGKIESINKLGDVYEEMGDFKNAVLYYEKAVTMGSLEGYCNLGYCYEQGEGVVLNSKKAYELYKYAADQGYTKGYMQMAHCYLNGIYVEESTAEALVWLTKAAENGDVTAMYYCGSIYENGAEGVKTDAKKAKEWYKKAAAAGHTAAGAALSRMK
;
A
#
# COMPACT_ATOMS: atom_id res chain seq x y z
N MET A 1 -43.35 46.26 -32.20
CA MET A 1 -42.03 45.65 -32.48
C MET A 1 -40.88 46.46 -31.89
N ILE A 2 -41.05 47.14 -30.69
CA ILE A 2 -40.02 47.95 -30.04
C ILE A 2 -39.99 47.70 -28.53
N VAL A 3 -40.76 46.74 -27.99
CA VAL A 3 -40.80 46.45 -26.56
C VAL A 3 -39.92 45.25 -26.14
N LEU A 4 -39.34 44.52 -27.10
CA LEU A 4 -38.58 43.29 -26.86
C LEU A 4 -37.05 43.46 -26.77
N ALA A 5 -36.53 44.69 -26.80
CA ALA A 5 -35.07 44.92 -26.81
C ALA A 5 -34.51 45.52 -25.49
N LEU A 6 -35.27 45.57 -24.39
CA LEU A 6 -34.81 46.20 -23.16
C LEU A 6 -34.54 45.22 -21.99
N THR A 7 -34.67 43.91 -22.20
CA THR A 7 -34.48 42.93 -21.14
C THR A 7 -33.04 42.46 -20.89
N PRO A 8 -32.04 42.63 -21.79
CA PRO A 8 -30.68 42.15 -21.51
C PRO A 8 -29.79 43.15 -20.75
N MET A 9 -30.23 44.37 -20.42
CA MET A 9 -29.32 45.40 -19.89
C MET A 9 -29.47 45.78 -18.41
N ILE A 10 -30.32 45.09 -17.64
CA ILE A 10 -30.63 45.53 -16.26
C ILE A 10 -30.28 44.42 -15.23
N ILE A 11 -29.09 43.88 -15.24
CA ILE A 11 -28.65 43.06 -14.11
C ILE A 11 -27.18 43.36 -13.82
N ASN A 12 -26.91 44.54 -13.28
CA ASN A 12 -25.73 44.79 -12.49
C ASN A 12 -26.08 45.78 -11.36
N ALA A 13 -26.10 45.24 -10.12
CA ALA A 13 -26.11 45.98 -8.85
C ALA A 13 -27.20 47.07 -8.66
N GLN A 14 -28.17 46.77 -7.84
CA GLN A 14 -29.36 47.54 -7.42
C GLN A 14 -30.45 47.50 -8.49
N ALA A 15 -31.68 47.08 -8.08
CA ALA A 15 -32.85 47.24 -8.94
C ALA A 15 -32.83 48.67 -9.50
N ASP A 16 -32.66 48.76 -10.82
CA ASP A 16 -32.40 50.03 -11.48
C ASP A 16 -33.47 51.03 -10.99
N LYS A 17 -33.05 52.15 -10.43
CA LYS A 17 -33.97 53.21 -9.99
C LYS A 17 -35.02 53.51 -11.04
N LYS A 18 -34.66 53.37 -12.35
CA LYS A 18 -35.59 53.48 -13.48
C LYS A 18 -36.65 52.38 -13.53
N LEU A 19 -36.38 51.17 -13.10
CA LEU A 19 -37.38 50.10 -13.04
C LEU A 19 -38.36 50.36 -11.92
N ILE A 20 -37.90 50.76 -10.77
CA ILE A 20 -38.70 51.15 -9.61
C ILE A 20 -39.58 52.38 -9.97
N ASP A 21 -38.99 53.41 -10.57
CA ASP A 21 -39.75 54.61 -10.99
C ASP A 21 -40.84 54.26 -12.02
N LYS A 22 -40.54 53.40 -13.03
CA LYS A 22 -41.55 52.96 -14.00
C LYS A 22 -42.67 52.14 -13.38
N ALA A 23 -42.34 51.26 -12.47
CA ALA A 23 -43.35 50.48 -11.74
C ALA A 23 -44.27 51.39 -10.91
N HIS A 24 -43.70 52.38 -10.22
CA HIS A 24 -44.45 53.39 -9.50
C HIS A 24 -45.30 54.33 -10.39
N GLN A 25 -44.90 54.56 -11.64
CA GLN A 25 -45.61 55.31 -12.65
C GLN A 25 -46.73 54.50 -13.33
N GLY A 26 -47.01 53.25 -12.91
CA GLY A 26 -48.09 52.48 -13.40
C GLY A 26 -47.76 51.55 -14.58
N ASN A 27 -46.50 51.41 -14.95
CA ASN A 27 -46.07 50.45 -15.99
C ASN A 27 -46.18 48.99 -15.45
N THR A 28 -47.14 48.24 -15.96
CA THR A 28 -47.49 46.91 -15.47
C THR A 28 -46.35 45.89 -15.70
N SER A 29 -45.71 45.93 -16.88
CA SER A 29 -44.59 45.10 -17.18
C SER A 29 -43.39 45.36 -16.23
N ALA A 30 -43.14 46.61 -15.87
CA ALA A 30 -42.13 46.96 -14.88
C ALA A 30 -42.51 46.46 -13.46
N MET A 31 -43.82 46.51 -13.13
CA MET A 31 -44.34 45.94 -11.85
C MET A 31 -44.11 44.40 -11.76
N VAL A 32 -44.37 43.70 -12.85
CA VAL A 32 -44.15 42.23 -12.92
C VAL A 32 -42.66 41.94 -12.76
N ILE A 33 -41.78 42.62 -13.51
CA ILE A 33 -40.34 42.46 -13.38
C ILE A 33 -39.83 42.77 -11.97
N LEU A 34 -40.31 43.87 -11.39
CA LEU A 34 -39.95 44.27 -10.03
C LEU A 34 -40.44 43.23 -8.99
N GLY A 35 -41.63 42.68 -9.20
CA GLY A 35 -42.16 41.57 -8.39
C GLY A 35 -41.27 40.33 -8.49
N GLU A 36 -40.79 39.99 -9.68
CA GLU A 36 -39.83 38.91 -9.89
C GLU A 36 -38.48 39.19 -9.20
N CYS A 37 -37.98 40.42 -9.22
CA CYS A 37 -36.77 40.82 -8.50
C CYS A 37 -36.91 40.57 -6.99
N TYR A 38 -38.06 40.94 -6.40
CA TYR A 38 -38.34 40.69 -4.98
C TYR A 38 -38.62 39.19 -4.71
N GLU A 39 -39.23 38.44 -5.65
CA GLU A 39 -39.47 37.00 -5.48
C GLU A 39 -38.13 36.21 -5.44
N ASN A 40 -37.18 36.61 -6.25
CA ASN A 40 -35.91 35.90 -6.47
C ASN A 40 -34.71 36.53 -5.75
N GLY A 41 -34.85 37.70 -5.13
CA GLY A 41 -33.74 38.44 -4.53
C GLY A 41 -32.74 39.00 -5.56
N ALA A 42 -33.21 39.28 -6.78
CA ALA A 42 -32.39 39.77 -7.89
C ALA A 42 -32.20 41.30 -7.79
N GLY A 43 -31.05 41.77 -7.29
CA GLY A 43 -30.75 43.18 -7.11
C GLY A 43 -31.45 43.88 -5.93
N VAL A 44 -32.32 43.14 -5.22
CA VAL A 44 -33.06 43.56 -4.02
C VAL A 44 -33.06 42.45 -3.01
N GLU A 45 -33.31 42.76 -1.74
CA GLU A 45 -33.53 41.74 -0.72
C GLU A 45 -34.79 40.91 -1.03
N GLN A 46 -34.72 39.60 -0.91
CA GLN A 46 -35.81 38.70 -1.20
C GLN A 46 -37.01 38.99 -0.27
N ASP A 47 -38.15 39.37 -0.84
CA ASP A 47 -39.38 39.62 -0.10
C ASP A 47 -40.60 39.15 -0.90
N SER A 48 -41.09 37.96 -0.58
CA SER A 48 -42.25 37.37 -1.24
C SER A 48 -43.54 38.13 -0.98
N ALA A 49 -43.67 38.91 0.12
CA ALA A 49 -44.84 39.72 0.38
C ALA A 49 -44.87 40.98 -0.50
N LEU A 50 -43.72 41.64 -0.67
CA LEU A 50 -43.56 42.72 -1.63
C LEU A 50 -43.74 42.25 -3.08
N ALA A 51 -43.21 41.06 -3.42
CA ALA A 51 -43.40 40.47 -4.74
C ALA A 51 -44.89 40.25 -5.03
N LEU A 52 -45.66 39.67 -4.10
CA LEU A 52 -47.10 39.49 -4.24
C LEU A 52 -47.85 40.83 -4.37
N GLN A 53 -47.43 41.88 -3.65
CA GLN A 53 -48.04 43.21 -3.77
C GLN A 53 -47.85 43.77 -5.17
N TRP A 54 -46.64 43.65 -5.75
CA TRP A 54 -46.36 44.13 -7.09
C TRP A 54 -47.13 43.35 -8.15
N PHE A 55 -47.20 42.01 -8.06
CA PHE A 55 -48.02 41.16 -8.95
C PHE A 55 -49.48 41.49 -8.86
N ARG A 56 -49.99 41.79 -7.64
CA ARG A 56 -51.38 42.22 -7.43
C ARG A 56 -51.66 43.57 -8.11
N LYS A 57 -50.79 44.55 -7.93
CA LYS A 57 -50.93 45.85 -8.55
C LYS A 57 -50.94 45.76 -10.07
N ALA A 58 -50.08 44.95 -10.66
CA ALA A 58 -50.08 44.70 -12.09
C ALA A 58 -51.39 43.98 -12.55
N ALA A 59 -51.83 42.99 -11.81
CA ALA A 59 -53.09 42.28 -12.08
C ALA A 59 -54.33 43.20 -11.98
N ASP A 60 -54.38 44.06 -10.97
CA ASP A 60 -55.49 45.05 -10.77
C ASP A 60 -55.55 46.10 -11.92
N LEU A 61 -54.41 46.32 -12.63
CA LEU A 61 -54.33 47.13 -13.83
C LEU A 61 -54.57 46.35 -15.11
N GLY A 62 -54.99 45.10 -15.01
CA GLY A 62 -55.36 44.23 -16.12
C GLY A 62 -54.19 43.48 -16.79
N ASP A 63 -53.01 43.44 -16.17
CA ASP A 63 -51.84 42.70 -16.67
C ASP A 63 -52.03 41.20 -16.44
N GLY A 64 -52.03 40.42 -17.53
CA GLY A 64 -52.21 38.95 -17.49
C GLY A 64 -51.05 38.24 -16.89
N ASP A 65 -49.82 38.68 -17.09
CA ASP A 65 -48.61 38.06 -16.50
C ASP A 65 -48.56 38.31 -14.99
N GLY A 66 -48.96 39.50 -14.52
CA GLY A 66 -49.10 39.81 -13.10
C GLY A 66 -50.12 38.88 -12.43
N LEU A 67 -51.28 38.66 -13.08
CA LEU A 67 -52.30 37.71 -12.57
C LEU A 67 -51.80 36.25 -12.56
N LEU A 68 -51.10 35.84 -13.59
CA LEU A 68 -50.48 34.49 -13.65
C LEU A 68 -49.45 34.28 -12.51
N ARG A 69 -48.60 35.30 -12.27
CA ARG A 69 -47.62 35.25 -11.17
C ARG A 69 -48.35 35.20 -9.82
N MET A 70 -49.33 36.07 -9.59
CA MET A 70 -50.12 36.02 -8.37
C MET A 70 -50.80 34.67 -8.17
N SER A 71 -51.31 34.05 -9.20
CA SER A 71 -51.99 32.73 -9.11
C SER A 71 -51.14 31.65 -8.46
N ARG A 72 -49.82 31.67 -8.59
CA ARG A 72 -48.85 30.69 -7.99
C ARG A 72 -48.96 30.70 -6.47
N TYR A 73 -49.30 31.83 -5.83
CA TYR A 73 -49.45 31.89 -4.37
C TYR A 73 -50.68 31.14 -3.88
N TYR A 74 -51.75 31.02 -4.70
CA TYR A 74 -52.89 30.13 -4.40
C TYR A 74 -52.47 28.63 -4.45
N LEU A 75 -51.57 28.25 -5.34
CA LEU A 75 -51.05 26.88 -5.38
C LEU A 75 -50.16 26.58 -4.16
N LYS A 76 -49.26 27.50 -3.85
CA LYS A 76 -48.31 27.35 -2.73
C LYS A 76 -49.00 27.40 -1.37
N GLY A 77 -50.07 28.20 -1.23
CA GLY A 77 -50.75 28.42 0.06
C GLY A 77 -49.88 29.19 1.08
N THR A 78 -48.91 30.00 0.63
CA THR A 78 -48.02 30.76 1.50
C THR A 78 -48.59 32.12 1.73
N LEU A 79 -48.65 33.15 1.23
CA LEU A 79 -49.18 34.49 1.51
C LEU A 79 -50.68 34.62 1.16
N LEU A 80 -51.24 33.66 0.44
CA LEU A 80 -52.64 33.54 0.12
C LEU A 80 -53.12 32.17 0.58
N PRO A 81 -54.45 32.03 0.97
CA PRO A 81 -55.00 30.72 1.27
C PRO A 81 -54.84 29.75 0.10
N LYS A 82 -54.46 28.49 0.37
CA LYS A 82 -54.30 27.47 -0.67
C LYS A 82 -55.62 27.21 -1.36
N ASP A 83 -55.69 27.51 -2.65
CA ASP A 83 -56.87 27.31 -3.51
C ASP A 83 -56.44 26.88 -4.91
N THR A 84 -56.35 25.58 -5.12
CA THR A 84 -55.96 24.98 -6.40
C THR A 84 -57.00 25.14 -7.49
N ALA A 85 -58.28 25.24 -7.10
CA ALA A 85 -59.36 25.48 -8.07
C ALA A 85 -59.28 26.90 -8.63
N ARG A 86 -59.02 27.91 -7.79
CA ARG A 86 -58.79 29.30 -8.21
C ARG A 86 -57.54 29.47 -9.03
N TYR A 87 -56.44 28.77 -8.66
CA TYR A 87 -55.23 28.69 -9.45
C TYR A 87 -55.51 28.20 -10.88
N PHE A 88 -56.31 27.13 -11.03
CA PHE A 88 -56.69 26.58 -12.34
C PHE A 88 -57.63 27.54 -13.10
N ALA A 89 -58.66 28.07 -12.44
CA ALA A 89 -59.63 28.96 -13.06
C ALA A 89 -58.98 30.23 -13.68
N ILE A 90 -58.04 30.85 -12.96
CA ILE A 90 -57.31 32.07 -13.48
C ILE A 90 -56.53 31.71 -14.75
N ARG A 91 -55.84 30.59 -14.75
CA ARG A 91 -55.03 30.14 -15.89
C ARG A 91 -55.90 29.79 -17.09
N LYS A 92 -57.00 29.12 -16.87
CA LYS A 92 -57.95 28.78 -17.89
C LYS A 92 -58.60 30.03 -18.52
N GLU A 93 -59.08 30.99 -17.68
CA GLU A 93 -59.67 32.25 -18.18
C GLU A 93 -58.70 33.05 -19.07
N LEU A 94 -57.44 33.15 -18.64
CA LEU A 94 -56.42 33.89 -19.42
C LEU A 94 -56.01 33.12 -20.70
N ALA A 95 -56.00 31.80 -20.67
CA ALA A 95 -55.71 30.97 -21.86
C ALA A 95 -56.85 31.07 -22.85
N ASP A 96 -58.12 30.99 -22.38
CA ASP A 96 -59.33 31.17 -23.24
C ASP A 96 -59.37 32.57 -23.89
N LYS A 97 -58.83 33.59 -23.24
CA LYS A 97 -58.63 34.92 -23.81
C LYS A 97 -57.42 35.02 -24.75
N GLY A 98 -56.71 33.89 -24.93
CA GLY A 98 -55.59 33.80 -25.88
C GLY A 98 -54.26 34.30 -25.39
N HIS A 99 -54.05 34.48 -24.05
CA HIS A 99 -52.79 34.95 -23.48
C HIS A 99 -51.73 33.90 -23.67
N PRO A 100 -50.58 34.15 -24.36
CA PRO A 100 -49.63 33.12 -24.73
C PRO A 100 -49.05 32.36 -23.54
N ASN A 101 -48.60 33.08 -22.48
CA ASN A 101 -48.01 32.47 -21.29
C ASN A 101 -49.05 31.72 -20.46
N ALA A 102 -50.33 32.07 -20.53
CA ALA A 102 -51.37 31.38 -19.83
C ALA A 102 -51.67 30.00 -20.40
N LEU A 103 -51.51 29.78 -21.70
CA LEU A 103 -51.58 28.47 -22.33
C LEU A 103 -50.56 27.51 -21.75
N ALA A 104 -49.29 27.95 -21.67
CA ALA A 104 -48.24 27.15 -21.08
C ALA A 104 -48.44 26.93 -19.56
N ALA A 105 -48.95 27.95 -18.88
CA ALA A 105 -49.28 27.85 -17.46
C ALA A 105 -50.46 26.89 -17.19
N LEU A 106 -51.45 26.85 -18.07
CA LEU A 106 -52.56 25.90 -18.03
C LEU A 106 -52.11 24.48 -18.36
N ALA A 107 -51.16 24.33 -19.32
CA ALA A 107 -50.55 23.05 -19.63
C ALA A 107 -49.92 22.42 -18.39
N THR A 108 -49.12 23.20 -17.63
CA THR A 108 -48.55 22.76 -16.36
C THR A 108 -49.65 22.33 -15.34
N ALA A 109 -50.80 23.03 -15.30
CA ALA A 109 -51.89 22.63 -14.42
C ALA A 109 -52.49 21.27 -14.79
N TYR A 110 -52.63 20.96 -16.11
CA TYR A 110 -53.05 19.64 -16.58
C TYR A 110 -52.00 18.57 -16.38
N GLU A 111 -50.72 18.89 -16.56
CA GLU A 111 -49.63 17.91 -16.34
C GLU A 111 -49.62 17.33 -14.91
N TYR A 112 -49.75 18.23 -13.92
CA TYR A 112 -49.65 17.85 -12.50
C TYR A 112 -51.02 17.68 -11.80
N GLY A 113 -52.12 17.91 -12.50
CA GLY A 113 -53.47 17.84 -11.93
C GLY A 113 -53.77 18.92 -10.92
N TYR A 114 -53.21 20.15 -11.08
CA TYR A 114 -53.47 21.25 -10.14
C TYR A 114 -54.82 21.91 -10.37
N GLY A 115 -55.80 21.56 -9.53
CA GLY A 115 -57.18 22.05 -9.61
C GLY A 115 -58.00 21.41 -10.73
N CYS A 116 -57.45 20.39 -11.41
CA CYS A 116 -58.14 19.58 -12.43
C CYS A 116 -57.66 18.13 -12.36
N LYS A 117 -58.27 17.23 -13.16
CA LYS A 117 -57.73 15.90 -13.37
C LYS A 117 -56.46 16.01 -14.25
N ALA A 118 -55.41 15.30 -13.86
CA ALA A 118 -54.19 15.28 -14.68
C ALA A 118 -54.47 14.71 -16.08
N ASP A 119 -53.92 15.39 -17.12
CA ASP A 119 -54.10 15.03 -18.51
C ASP A 119 -52.85 15.47 -19.28
N THR A 120 -51.93 14.57 -19.48
CA THR A 120 -50.64 14.82 -20.15
C THR A 120 -50.79 15.10 -21.66
N ALA A 121 -51.79 14.50 -22.32
CA ALA A 121 -52.08 14.76 -23.74
C ALA A 121 -52.52 16.21 -23.92
N LYS A 122 -53.44 16.67 -23.06
CA LYS A 122 -53.91 18.07 -23.08
C LYS A 122 -52.83 19.05 -22.72
N SER A 123 -51.93 18.71 -21.81
CA SER A 123 -50.75 19.53 -21.47
C SER A 123 -49.87 19.75 -22.70
N ILE A 124 -49.56 18.66 -23.46
CA ILE A 124 -48.73 18.74 -24.66
C ILE A 124 -49.40 19.64 -25.75
N GLU A 125 -50.69 19.40 -26.03
CA GLU A 125 -51.48 20.22 -26.98
C GLU A 125 -51.41 21.72 -26.65
N LEU A 126 -51.58 22.08 -25.39
CA LEU A 126 -51.54 23.46 -24.92
C LEU A 126 -50.14 24.06 -24.99
N ASN A 127 -49.11 23.28 -24.71
CA ASN A 127 -47.73 23.75 -24.87
C ASN A 127 -47.36 23.98 -26.36
N GLU A 128 -47.80 23.10 -27.26
CA GLU A 128 -47.65 23.31 -28.71
C GLU A 128 -48.36 24.57 -29.22
N GLU A 129 -49.57 24.83 -28.73
CA GLU A 129 -50.29 26.05 -29.03
C GLU A 129 -49.58 27.29 -28.46
N ALA A 130 -49.08 27.22 -27.23
CA ALA A 130 -48.26 28.27 -26.62
C ALA A 130 -47.03 28.58 -27.45
N VAL A 131 -46.34 27.57 -27.94
CA VAL A 131 -45.16 27.70 -28.82
C VAL A 131 -45.53 28.37 -30.16
N LYS A 132 -46.69 27.96 -30.80
CA LYS A 132 -47.19 28.59 -32.01
C LYS A 132 -47.47 30.09 -31.82
N LYS A 133 -47.96 30.49 -30.64
CA LYS A 133 -48.19 31.89 -30.27
C LYS A 133 -46.95 32.61 -29.76
N GLY A 134 -45.81 31.97 -29.73
CA GLY A 134 -44.52 32.56 -29.33
C GLY A 134 -44.38 32.75 -27.82
N ALA A 135 -45.00 31.95 -27.00
CA ALA A 135 -44.90 32.01 -25.54
C ALA A 135 -43.56 31.45 -25.06
N MET A 136 -42.77 32.22 -24.34
CA MET A 136 -41.51 31.78 -23.77
C MET A 136 -41.67 30.52 -22.92
N TRP A 137 -42.67 30.52 -22.04
CA TRP A 137 -42.96 29.35 -21.17
C TRP A 137 -43.37 28.08 -21.92
N GLY A 138 -43.98 28.24 -23.10
CA GLY A 138 -44.26 27.11 -24.01
C GLY A 138 -42.99 26.46 -24.50
N TYR A 139 -41.97 27.26 -24.86
CA TYR A 139 -40.67 26.76 -25.27
C TYR A 139 -39.93 26.07 -24.12
N GLU A 140 -39.99 26.61 -22.89
CA GLU A 140 -39.40 26.02 -21.71
C GLU A 140 -40.02 24.64 -21.39
N ASN A 141 -41.39 24.58 -21.33
CA ASN A 141 -42.09 23.34 -21.07
C ASN A 141 -41.83 22.29 -22.14
N MET A 142 -41.83 22.65 -23.43
CA MET A 142 -41.54 21.73 -24.52
C MET A 142 -40.09 21.23 -24.51
N ALA A 143 -39.12 22.05 -24.04
CA ALA A 143 -37.75 21.61 -23.84
C ALA A 143 -37.66 20.50 -22.81
N ILE A 144 -38.35 20.65 -21.66
CA ILE A 144 -38.43 19.64 -20.59
C ILE A 144 -39.16 18.40 -21.08
N ASN A 145 -40.35 18.59 -21.73
CA ASN A 145 -41.19 17.48 -22.18
C ASN A 145 -40.47 16.58 -23.21
N TYR A 146 -39.68 17.18 -24.15
CA TYR A 146 -38.87 16.39 -25.08
C TYR A 146 -37.65 15.76 -24.44
N TYR A 147 -37.14 16.37 -23.36
CA TYR A 147 -36.01 15.79 -22.64
C TYR A 147 -36.40 14.53 -21.86
N ASP A 148 -37.55 14.58 -21.17
CA ASP A 148 -38.05 13.52 -20.30
C ASP A 148 -38.96 12.51 -21.01
N GLY A 149 -39.49 12.85 -22.22
CA GLY A 149 -40.43 12.00 -22.95
C GLY A 149 -41.82 11.95 -22.29
N LEU A 150 -42.48 13.09 -22.07
CA LEU A 150 -43.76 13.17 -21.41
C LEU A 150 -44.91 12.61 -22.27
N GLY A 151 -45.70 11.71 -21.72
CA GLY A 151 -46.94 11.17 -22.33
C GLY A 151 -46.65 10.46 -23.66
N ASN A 152 -47.24 10.96 -24.74
CA ASN A 152 -47.06 10.40 -26.10
C ASN A 152 -45.83 10.98 -26.86
N LEU A 153 -45.11 11.92 -26.23
CA LEU A 153 -43.88 12.47 -26.83
C LEU A 153 -42.73 11.51 -26.65
N ALA A 154 -42.16 11.04 -27.74
CA ALA A 154 -40.89 10.33 -27.72
C ALA A 154 -39.76 11.26 -27.21
N MET A 155 -38.89 10.75 -26.36
CA MET A 155 -37.72 11.47 -25.89
C MET A 155 -36.86 11.91 -27.11
N ASP A 156 -36.64 13.21 -27.26
CA ASP A 156 -35.78 13.80 -28.29
C ASP A 156 -34.92 14.92 -27.73
N LYS A 157 -33.77 14.53 -27.23
CA LYS A 157 -32.80 15.45 -26.58
C LYS A 157 -32.30 16.55 -27.54
N LYS A 158 -32.31 16.33 -28.86
CA LYS A 158 -31.91 17.36 -29.82
C LYS A 158 -33.00 18.44 -29.96
N LYS A 159 -34.27 18.03 -30.02
CA LYS A 159 -35.37 18.99 -30.00
C LYS A 159 -35.44 19.72 -28.68
N ALA A 160 -35.24 19.04 -27.55
CA ALA A 160 -35.19 19.67 -26.23
C ALA A 160 -34.19 20.83 -26.19
N VAL A 161 -32.97 20.62 -26.67
CA VAL A 161 -31.95 21.68 -26.76
C VAL A 161 -32.36 22.83 -27.65
N ALA A 162 -32.94 22.53 -28.85
CA ALA A 162 -33.40 23.57 -29.77
C ALA A 162 -34.52 24.46 -29.15
N TYR A 163 -35.44 23.85 -28.39
CA TYR A 163 -36.46 24.57 -27.64
C TYR A 163 -35.87 25.41 -26.52
N ALA A 164 -34.95 24.86 -25.74
CA ALA A 164 -34.25 25.58 -24.67
C ALA A 164 -33.44 26.79 -25.20
N GLU A 165 -32.68 26.62 -26.28
CA GLU A 165 -31.95 27.73 -26.91
C GLU A 165 -32.87 28.83 -27.45
N LYS A 166 -34.06 28.46 -27.88
CA LYS A 166 -35.04 29.42 -28.34
C LYS A 166 -35.68 30.15 -27.17
N ALA A 167 -35.97 29.47 -26.08
CA ALA A 167 -36.45 30.10 -24.86
C ALA A 167 -35.42 31.10 -24.30
N ILE A 168 -34.13 30.77 -24.30
CA ILE A 168 -33.04 31.67 -23.91
C ILE A 168 -33.02 32.93 -24.77
N LYS A 169 -33.17 32.84 -26.10
CA LYS A 169 -33.25 33.97 -27.00
C LYS A 169 -34.43 34.87 -26.73
N MET A 170 -35.48 34.34 -26.06
CA MET A 170 -36.67 35.09 -25.63
C MET A 170 -36.53 35.65 -24.21
N GLY A 171 -35.41 35.40 -23.53
CA GLY A 171 -35.12 35.93 -22.20
C GLY A 171 -35.25 34.92 -21.04
N SER A 172 -35.46 33.63 -21.33
CA SER A 172 -35.47 32.61 -20.27
C SER A 172 -34.09 32.50 -19.61
N HIS A 173 -34.02 32.64 -18.31
CA HIS A 173 -32.82 32.43 -17.53
C HIS A 173 -32.72 31.01 -16.97
N ILE A 174 -33.84 30.34 -16.73
CA ILE A 174 -33.87 28.98 -16.19
C ILE A 174 -33.34 27.93 -17.18
N MET A 175 -33.40 28.20 -18.46
CA MET A 175 -32.88 27.26 -19.46
C MET A 175 -31.37 27.25 -19.57
N TYR A 176 -30.64 28.16 -18.92
CA TYR A 176 -29.19 28.11 -18.84
C TYR A 176 -28.73 26.93 -17.96
N ASP A 177 -29.33 26.70 -16.78
CA ASP A 177 -29.05 25.51 -15.95
C ASP A 177 -29.43 24.21 -16.69
N PHE A 178 -30.61 24.21 -17.34
CA PHE A 178 -31.06 23.06 -18.15
C PHE A 178 -30.02 22.67 -19.23
N LEU A 179 -29.53 23.62 -20.01
CA LEU A 179 -28.51 23.35 -21.03
C LEU A 179 -27.16 22.96 -20.42
N ALA A 180 -26.75 23.57 -19.31
CA ALA A 180 -25.55 23.21 -18.62
C ALA A 180 -25.59 21.74 -18.18
N ARG A 181 -26.66 21.28 -17.54
CA ARG A 181 -26.87 19.89 -17.15
C ARG A 181 -26.87 18.95 -18.35
N TYR A 182 -27.52 19.34 -19.45
CA TYR A 182 -27.50 18.56 -20.69
C TYR A 182 -26.06 18.34 -21.21
N TYR A 183 -25.25 19.41 -21.26
CA TYR A 183 -23.87 19.30 -21.72
C TYR A 183 -22.98 18.55 -20.75
N LEU A 184 -23.23 18.56 -19.46
CA LEU A 184 -22.54 17.75 -18.47
C LEU A 184 -22.88 16.25 -18.60
N THR A 185 -24.18 15.92 -18.64
CA THR A 185 -24.63 14.55 -18.46
C THR A 185 -24.80 13.76 -19.76
N VAL A 186 -25.13 14.45 -20.87
CA VAL A 186 -25.46 13.80 -22.15
C VAL A 186 -24.36 13.95 -23.18
N LYS A 187 -23.64 15.06 -23.16
CA LYS A 187 -22.57 15.36 -24.12
C LYS A 187 -21.18 15.30 -23.55
N GLU A 188 -21.06 15.22 -22.23
CA GLU A 188 -19.78 15.20 -21.49
C GLU A 188 -18.86 16.37 -21.88
N ASP A 189 -19.47 17.50 -22.31
CA ASP A 189 -18.77 18.74 -22.68
C ASP A 189 -18.81 19.71 -21.50
N ALA A 190 -17.97 19.49 -20.53
CA ALA A 190 -17.90 20.29 -19.31
C ALA A 190 -17.55 21.76 -19.57
N LYS A 191 -16.73 22.06 -20.60
CA LYS A 191 -16.38 23.45 -20.93
C LYS A 191 -17.60 24.22 -21.48
N LYS A 192 -18.42 23.56 -22.28
CA LYS A 192 -19.65 24.17 -22.80
C LYS A 192 -20.70 24.30 -21.71
N ALA A 193 -20.78 23.29 -20.81
CA ALA A 193 -21.64 23.38 -19.64
C ALA A 193 -21.27 24.59 -18.77
N TRP A 194 -19.97 24.78 -18.47
CA TRP A 194 -19.48 25.95 -17.73
C TRP A 194 -19.88 27.27 -18.36
N LYS A 195 -19.83 27.37 -19.70
CA LYS A 195 -20.25 28.58 -20.40
C LYS A 195 -21.72 28.90 -20.14
N TYR A 196 -22.61 27.91 -20.22
CA TYR A 196 -24.03 28.10 -19.95
C TYR A 196 -24.32 28.41 -18.49
N VAL A 197 -23.75 27.65 -17.56
CA VAL A 197 -24.00 27.90 -16.14
C VAL A 197 -23.50 29.28 -15.68
N ASN A 198 -22.37 29.73 -16.22
CA ASN A 198 -21.81 31.05 -15.88
C ASN A 198 -22.68 32.21 -16.43
N GLU A 199 -23.40 31.99 -17.53
CA GLU A 199 -24.45 32.94 -17.96
C GLU A 199 -25.62 32.91 -16.99
N GLY A 200 -26.10 31.76 -16.55
CA GLY A 200 -27.19 31.64 -15.56
C GLY A 200 -26.82 32.30 -14.21
N VAL A 201 -25.57 32.20 -13.78
CA VAL A 201 -25.07 32.88 -12.55
C VAL A 201 -25.21 34.38 -12.63
N LYS A 202 -25.05 35.02 -13.81
CA LYS A 202 -25.25 36.48 -13.99
C LYS A 202 -26.69 36.91 -13.75
N TRP A 203 -27.63 35.98 -13.91
CA TRP A 203 -29.07 36.19 -13.63
C TRP A 203 -29.44 35.90 -12.17
N HIS A 204 -28.44 35.62 -11.30
CA HIS A 204 -28.66 35.24 -9.91
C HIS A 204 -29.60 34.01 -9.75
N ASP A 205 -29.64 33.18 -10.79
CA ASP A 205 -30.42 31.95 -10.76
C ASP A 205 -29.86 30.98 -9.70
N PRO A 206 -30.66 30.58 -8.68
CA PRO A 206 -30.14 29.74 -7.59
C PRO A 206 -29.64 28.38 -8.05
N ASP A 207 -30.28 27.78 -9.06
CA ASP A 207 -29.90 26.46 -9.57
C ASP A 207 -28.60 26.56 -10.37
N ALA A 208 -28.46 27.62 -11.18
CA ALA A 208 -27.22 27.89 -11.89
C ALA A 208 -26.05 28.22 -10.93
N ILE A 209 -26.31 28.99 -9.86
CA ILE A 209 -25.28 29.28 -8.83
C ILE A 209 -24.85 27.98 -8.13
N THR A 210 -25.79 27.13 -7.80
CA THR A 210 -25.54 25.84 -7.14
C THR A 210 -24.71 24.92 -8.03
N LEU A 211 -25.08 24.80 -9.32
CA LEU A 211 -24.32 24.01 -10.29
C LEU A 211 -22.92 24.59 -10.56
N ALA A 212 -22.80 25.92 -10.64
CA ALA A 212 -21.51 26.60 -10.79
C ALA A 212 -20.59 26.33 -9.59
N ALA A 213 -21.12 26.37 -8.39
CA ALA A 213 -20.36 26.05 -7.18
C ALA A 213 -19.88 24.58 -7.19
N GLN A 214 -20.71 23.64 -7.62
CA GLN A 214 -20.31 22.23 -7.80
C GLN A 214 -19.19 22.09 -8.84
N MET A 215 -19.34 22.75 -10.00
CA MET A 215 -18.32 22.68 -11.07
C MET A 215 -16.99 23.30 -10.64
N LEU A 216 -16.99 24.39 -9.89
CA LEU A 216 -15.79 25.00 -9.31
C LEU A 216 -15.14 24.10 -8.26
N ALA A 217 -15.93 23.47 -7.39
CA ALA A 217 -15.42 22.58 -6.37
C ALA A 217 -14.71 21.34 -6.94
N LEU A 218 -15.23 20.82 -8.07
CA LEU A 218 -14.73 19.62 -8.73
C LEU A 218 -13.74 19.91 -9.88
N GLY A 219 -13.53 21.16 -10.25
CA GLY A 219 -12.71 21.51 -11.42
C GLY A 219 -13.31 21.08 -12.76
N THR A 220 -14.65 20.86 -12.81
CA THR A 220 -15.34 20.31 -13.98
C THR A 220 -15.56 21.39 -15.04
N GLY A 221 -14.75 21.37 -16.11
CA GLY A 221 -14.86 22.35 -17.23
C GLY A 221 -14.36 23.75 -16.91
N VAL A 222 -13.85 23.96 -15.72
CA VAL A 222 -13.27 25.20 -15.20
C VAL A 222 -12.12 24.85 -14.26
N GLU A 223 -11.18 25.75 -14.03
CA GLU A 223 -10.16 25.57 -13.02
C GLU A 223 -10.80 25.44 -11.63
N GLN A 224 -10.32 24.47 -10.86
CA GLN A 224 -10.83 24.18 -9.52
C GLN A 224 -10.61 25.37 -8.57
N ASP A 225 -11.66 25.84 -7.93
CA ASP A 225 -11.65 26.92 -6.94
C ASP A 225 -12.73 26.68 -5.87
N GLU A 226 -12.41 25.81 -4.94
CA GLU A 226 -13.30 25.41 -3.84
C GLU A 226 -13.64 26.59 -2.92
N ALA A 227 -12.67 27.49 -2.67
CA ALA A 227 -12.90 28.66 -1.84
C ALA A 227 -13.93 29.60 -2.48
N ARG A 228 -13.92 29.73 -3.81
CA ARG A 228 -14.93 30.49 -4.55
C ARG A 228 -16.28 29.78 -4.48
N ALA A 229 -16.31 28.46 -4.63
CA ALA A 229 -17.54 27.67 -4.51
C ALA A 229 -18.20 27.85 -3.14
N GLN A 230 -17.42 27.75 -2.06
CA GLN A 230 -17.88 28.00 -0.69
C GLN A 230 -18.46 29.40 -0.53
N ARG A 231 -17.76 30.44 -0.99
CA ARG A 231 -18.26 31.85 -0.93
C ARG A 231 -19.57 32.03 -1.72
N MET A 232 -19.69 31.38 -2.89
CA MET A 232 -20.91 31.47 -3.70
C MET A 232 -22.10 30.84 -2.95
N MET A 233 -21.92 29.67 -2.34
CA MET A 233 -22.98 29.00 -1.57
C MET A 233 -23.33 29.74 -0.29
N ASP A 234 -22.37 30.30 0.44
CA ASP A 234 -22.63 31.15 1.62
C ASP A 234 -23.48 32.38 1.24
N SER A 235 -23.11 33.03 0.13
CA SER A 235 -23.86 34.19 -0.38
C SER A 235 -25.26 33.79 -0.81
N LEU A 236 -25.44 32.64 -1.48
CA LEU A 236 -26.75 32.19 -1.91
C LEU A 236 -27.65 31.85 -0.72
N CYS A 237 -27.12 31.10 0.27
CA CYS A 237 -27.88 30.77 1.48
C CYS A 237 -28.22 31.98 2.34
N ALA A 238 -27.35 32.99 2.40
CA ALA A 238 -27.63 34.25 3.14
C ALA A 238 -28.72 35.06 2.47
N LYS A 239 -28.71 35.19 1.13
CA LYS A 239 -29.66 35.98 0.37
C LYS A 239 -31.01 35.29 0.17
N ASN A 240 -31.05 33.98 0.18
CA ASN A 240 -32.23 33.18 -0.09
C ASN A 240 -32.49 32.17 1.05
N PRO A 241 -32.82 32.62 2.24
CA PRO A 241 -33.01 31.74 3.41
C PRO A 241 -34.16 30.76 3.26
N SER A 242 -35.08 30.94 2.31
CA SER A 242 -36.21 30.04 2.01
C SER A 242 -35.84 28.86 1.11
N LEU A 243 -34.64 28.86 0.50
CA LEU A 243 -34.16 27.74 -0.33
C LEU A 243 -33.58 26.62 0.55
N TRP A 244 -34.47 25.73 0.95
CA TRP A 244 -34.16 24.67 1.90
C TRP A 244 -33.08 23.67 1.41
N TYR A 245 -32.81 23.55 0.12
CA TYR A 245 -31.78 22.68 -0.44
C TYR A 245 -30.37 23.29 -0.42
N CYS A 246 -30.25 24.62 -0.44
CA CYS A 246 -28.96 25.30 -0.44
C CYS A 246 -28.07 24.95 0.75
N PRO A 247 -28.58 24.86 2.01
CA PRO A 247 -27.78 24.51 3.17
C PRO A 247 -27.15 23.12 3.07
N SER A 248 -27.74 22.18 2.34
CA SER A 248 -27.16 20.85 2.16
C SER A 248 -25.83 20.93 1.42
N LEU A 249 -25.85 21.50 0.22
CA LEU A 249 -24.63 21.64 -0.59
C LEU A 249 -23.59 22.56 0.06
N ALA A 250 -24.03 23.67 0.67
CA ALA A 250 -23.12 24.55 1.39
C ALA A 250 -22.36 23.81 2.51
N GLY A 251 -23.07 22.99 3.27
CA GLY A 251 -22.47 22.16 4.31
C GLY A 251 -21.52 21.10 3.74
N GLU A 252 -21.90 20.46 2.63
CA GLU A 252 -21.06 19.46 1.96
C GLU A 252 -19.74 20.04 1.49
N LEU A 253 -19.73 21.23 0.91
CA LEU A 253 -18.51 21.93 0.48
C LEU A 253 -17.55 22.27 1.64
N TYR A 254 -18.07 22.46 2.86
CA TYR A 254 -17.24 22.63 4.06
C TYR A 254 -16.84 21.31 4.72
N MET A 255 -17.64 20.27 4.55
CA MET A 255 -17.36 18.96 5.17
C MET A 255 -16.30 18.18 4.38
N TYR A 256 -16.42 18.17 3.06
CA TYR A 256 -15.67 17.30 2.15
C TYR A 256 -14.96 18.07 1.01
N PRO A 257 -14.19 19.14 1.29
CA PRO A 257 -13.41 19.77 0.22
C PRO A 257 -12.23 18.88 -0.16
N ASN A 258 -11.83 18.89 -1.43
CA ASN A 258 -10.61 18.22 -1.88
C ASN A 258 -9.37 18.89 -1.29
N ASN A 259 -9.41 20.22 -1.13
CA ASN A 259 -8.38 20.96 -0.40
C ASN A 259 -8.66 20.93 1.11
N VAL A 260 -7.91 20.12 1.84
CA VAL A 260 -8.07 19.91 3.29
C VAL A 260 -7.98 21.23 4.09
N GLY A 261 -7.21 22.23 3.61
CA GLY A 261 -7.10 23.55 4.23
C GLY A 261 -8.41 24.36 4.23
N LEU A 262 -9.40 23.97 3.41
CA LEU A 262 -10.72 24.60 3.34
C LEU A 262 -11.77 23.87 4.19
N ARG A 263 -11.41 22.76 4.84
CA ARG A 263 -12.31 21.95 5.64
C ARG A 263 -12.71 22.67 6.92
N ASP A 264 -13.99 22.85 7.12
CA ASP A 264 -14.59 23.35 8.36
C ASP A 264 -15.80 22.52 8.75
N SER A 265 -15.57 21.38 9.35
CA SER A 265 -16.61 20.43 9.76
C SER A 265 -17.60 21.04 10.77
N MET A 266 -17.15 21.95 11.62
CA MET A 266 -18.01 22.61 12.60
C MET A 266 -18.96 23.62 11.93
N LYS A 267 -18.48 24.32 10.90
CA LYS A 267 -19.32 25.22 10.09
C LYS A 267 -20.32 24.40 9.28
N ALA A 268 -19.91 23.31 8.66
CA ALA A 268 -20.80 22.39 7.93
C ALA A 268 -21.94 21.89 8.80
N ILE A 269 -21.63 21.37 9.98
CA ILE A 269 -22.63 20.87 10.93
C ILE A 269 -23.59 21.97 11.35
N ARG A 270 -23.10 23.19 11.64
CA ARG A 270 -23.97 24.34 11.97
C ARG A 270 -24.92 24.71 10.83
N ILE A 271 -24.42 24.69 9.59
CA ILE A 271 -25.23 24.95 8.40
C ILE A 271 -26.32 23.87 8.25
N TRP A 272 -25.97 22.60 8.41
CA TRP A 272 -26.94 21.51 8.34
C TRP A 272 -27.98 21.55 9.47
N HIS A 273 -27.58 21.89 10.70
CA HIS A 273 -28.55 22.10 11.79
C HIS A 273 -29.55 23.22 11.47
N LYS A 274 -29.09 24.34 10.91
CA LYS A 274 -29.96 25.43 10.44
C LYS A 274 -30.91 24.95 9.35
N GLY A 275 -30.39 24.22 8.33
CA GLY A 275 -31.22 23.66 7.26
C GLY A 275 -32.24 22.62 7.77
N ALA A 276 -31.85 21.76 8.70
CA ALA A 276 -32.75 20.77 9.31
C ALA A 276 -33.87 21.43 10.15
N ALA A 277 -33.54 22.56 10.83
CA ALA A 277 -34.54 23.36 11.54
C ALA A 277 -35.55 24.02 10.58
N MET A 278 -35.11 24.39 9.38
CA MET A 278 -35.96 24.89 8.30
C MET A 278 -36.75 23.79 7.57
N GLY A 279 -36.57 22.52 7.95
CA GLY A 279 -37.29 21.39 7.37
C GLY A 279 -36.59 20.73 6.17
N CYS A 280 -35.31 21.04 5.89
CA CYS A 280 -34.55 20.44 4.79
C CYS A 280 -34.27 18.96 5.06
N PRO A 281 -34.87 18.03 4.29
CA PRO A 281 -34.68 16.60 4.51
C PRO A 281 -33.25 16.14 4.15
N TYR A 282 -32.55 16.80 3.22
CA TYR A 282 -31.16 16.51 2.90
C TYR A 282 -30.22 16.87 4.05
N CYS A 283 -30.43 18.05 4.69
CA CYS A 283 -29.66 18.42 5.88
C CYS A 283 -29.92 17.47 7.05
N MET A 284 -31.15 17.00 7.20
CA MET A 284 -31.50 15.98 8.21
C MET A 284 -30.77 14.67 7.96
N THR A 285 -30.71 14.23 6.69
CA THR A 285 -29.97 13.01 6.30
C THR A 285 -28.48 13.16 6.55
N ASN A 286 -27.87 14.28 6.12
CA ASN A 286 -26.44 14.55 6.31
C ASN A 286 -26.04 14.63 7.80
N LEU A 287 -26.90 15.21 8.64
CA LEU A 287 -26.70 15.21 10.10
C LEU A 287 -26.83 13.80 10.69
N ALA A 288 -27.83 13.06 10.25
CA ALA A 288 -28.05 11.70 10.70
C ALA A 288 -26.86 10.80 10.38
N ASP A 289 -26.28 10.95 9.18
CA ASP A 289 -25.04 10.25 8.81
C ASP A 289 -23.89 10.57 9.78
N LYS A 290 -23.74 11.86 10.17
CA LYS A 290 -22.68 12.27 11.13
C LYS A 290 -22.92 11.73 12.55
N PHE A 291 -24.14 11.57 12.96
CA PHE A 291 -24.48 10.90 14.21
C PHE A 291 -24.21 9.38 14.10
N LEU A 292 -24.50 8.79 12.94
CA LEU A 292 -24.20 7.39 12.66
C LEU A 292 -22.69 7.12 12.71
N ASP A 293 -21.89 7.99 12.08
CA ASP A 293 -20.40 7.92 12.11
C ASP A 293 -19.81 7.97 13.55
N LYS A 294 -20.56 8.57 14.49
CA LYS A 294 -20.20 8.66 15.92
C LYS A 294 -20.87 7.61 16.80
N GLU A 295 -21.60 6.68 16.19
CA GLU A 295 -22.40 5.67 16.89
C GLU A 295 -23.50 6.25 17.81
N GLU A 296 -23.88 7.52 17.59
CA GLU A 296 -24.99 8.17 18.29
C GLU A 296 -26.33 7.77 17.65
N TYR A 297 -26.67 6.48 17.74
CA TYR A 297 -27.76 5.84 16.99
C TYR A 297 -29.13 6.46 17.24
N ASP A 298 -29.47 6.88 18.47
CA ASP A 298 -30.75 7.52 18.81
C ASP A 298 -30.94 8.84 18.07
N SER A 299 -29.86 9.66 18.02
CA SER A 299 -29.86 10.94 17.30
C SER A 299 -29.97 10.71 15.80
N ALA A 300 -29.21 9.76 15.26
CA ALA A 300 -29.27 9.37 13.86
C ALA A 300 -30.66 8.92 13.47
N TYR A 301 -31.29 8.04 14.25
CA TYR A 301 -32.63 7.55 14.03
C TYR A 301 -33.68 8.69 13.98
N CYS A 302 -33.62 9.63 14.93
CA CYS A 302 -34.53 10.78 14.96
C CYS A 302 -34.46 11.63 13.69
N TYR A 303 -33.26 11.93 13.21
CA TYR A 303 -33.08 12.73 12.00
C TYR A 303 -33.45 11.97 10.73
N PHE A 304 -33.07 10.69 10.59
CA PHE A 304 -33.49 9.86 9.47
C PHE A 304 -35.02 9.70 9.41
N LYS A 305 -35.67 9.49 10.56
CA LYS A 305 -37.13 9.39 10.64
C LYS A 305 -37.81 10.66 10.13
N ARG A 306 -37.35 11.84 10.58
CA ARG A 306 -37.87 13.12 10.10
C ARG A 306 -37.70 13.30 8.59
N ALA A 307 -36.50 12.90 8.04
CA ALA A 307 -36.22 12.94 6.61
C ALA A 307 -37.09 11.95 5.82
N GLY A 308 -37.27 10.72 6.33
CA GLY A 308 -38.09 9.68 5.71
C GLY A 308 -39.58 9.96 5.79
N GLU A 309 -40.08 10.67 6.82
CA GLU A 309 -41.46 11.08 6.99
C GLU A 309 -41.81 12.39 6.25
N HIS A 310 -40.81 13.05 5.62
CA HIS A 310 -41.02 14.35 4.95
C HIS A 310 -42.14 14.25 3.90
N LYS A 311 -43.06 15.26 3.89
CA LYS A 311 -44.29 15.17 3.08
C LYS A 311 -44.09 15.36 1.58
N ILE A 312 -43.08 16.18 1.20
CA ILE A 312 -42.86 16.61 -0.19
C ILE A 312 -41.65 15.93 -0.81
N ALA A 313 -40.59 15.80 -0.05
CA ALA A 313 -39.29 15.26 -0.53
C ALA A 313 -38.83 14.15 0.41
N VAL A 314 -39.45 12.99 0.31
CA VAL A 314 -39.04 11.77 1.04
C VAL A 314 -37.64 11.38 0.55
N GLN A 315 -36.70 11.19 1.48
CA GLN A 315 -35.37 10.77 1.14
C GLN A 315 -35.27 9.24 1.09
N GLY A 316 -34.92 8.68 -0.09
CA GLY A 316 -34.72 7.25 -0.26
C GLY A 316 -33.64 6.72 0.67
N ARG A 317 -32.50 7.40 0.74
CA ARG A 317 -31.39 7.05 1.65
C ARG A 317 -31.84 7.01 3.11
N ALA A 318 -32.69 7.95 3.56
CA ALA A 318 -33.22 7.93 4.93
C ALA A 318 -34.12 6.70 5.16
N CYS A 319 -34.96 6.36 4.20
CA CYS A 319 -35.80 5.17 4.28
C CYS A 319 -34.98 3.88 4.31
N TYR A 320 -33.96 3.80 3.46
CA TYR A 320 -33.00 2.71 3.44
C TYR A 320 -32.27 2.54 4.78
N THR A 321 -31.67 3.62 5.29
CA THR A 321 -30.92 3.57 6.56
C THR A 321 -31.84 3.23 7.73
N LEU A 322 -33.05 3.79 7.78
CA LEU A 322 -34.06 3.41 8.80
C LEU A 322 -34.41 1.91 8.75
N SER A 323 -34.51 1.34 7.56
CA SER A 323 -34.72 -0.09 7.43
C SER A 323 -33.60 -0.91 8.04
N ARG A 324 -32.32 -0.53 7.74
CA ARG A 324 -31.13 -1.16 8.35
C ARG A 324 -31.12 -1.00 9.87
N MET A 325 -31.42 0.19 10.36
CA MET A 325 -31.48 0.43 11.82
C MET A 325 -32.53 -0.47 12.50
N HIS A 326 -33.69 -0.69 11.85
CA HIS A 326 -34.71 -1.61 12.37
C HIS A 326 -34.32 -3.08 12.21
N PHE A 327 -33.61 -3.48 11.16
CA PHE A 327 -33.09 -4.85 11.03
C PHE A 327 -32.05 -5.17 12.11
N LEU A 328 -31.20 -4.19 12.46
CA LEU A 328 -30.06 -4.38 13.37
C LEU A 328 -30.35 -3.93 14.83
N GLY A 329 -31.48 -3.25 15.07
CA GLY A 329 -31.81 -2.70 16.39
C GLY A 329 -30.95 -1.49 16.79
N LEU A 330 -30.45 -0.70 15.83
CA LEU A 330 -29.60 0.45 16.08
C LEU A 330 -30.40 1.71 16.36
N GLY A 331 -30.33 2.25 17.58
CA GLY A 331 -31.10 3.43 18.02
C GLY A 331 -32.61 3.25 18.00
N CYS A 332 -33.09 2.01 17.86
CA CYS A 332 -34.49 1.64 17.92
C CYS A 332 -34.63 0.14 18.22
N GLU A 333 -35.82 -0.29 18.58
CA GLU A 333 -36.13 -1.71 18.75
C GLU A 333 -36.00 -2.45 17.40
N GLN A 334 -35.35 -3.61 17.40
CA GLN A 334 -35.25 -4.48 16.23
C GLN A 334 -36.67 -4.90 15.80
N ASN A 335 -37.01 -4.64 14.54
CA ASN A 335 -38.36 -4.88 14.05
C ASN A 335 -38.38 -4.99 12.52
N ASN A 336 -38.46 -6.22 12.01
CA ASN A 336 -38.46 -6.50 10.58
C ASN A 336 -39.71 -5.90 9.86
N GLU A 337 -40.87 -5.82 10.50
CA GLU A 337 -42.06 -5.23 9.87
C GLU A 337 -41.87 -3.73 9.63
N LYS A 338 -41.28 -3.01 10.61
CA LYS A 338 -40.94 -1.59 10.45
C LYS A 338 -39.85 -1.38 9.42
N ALA A 339 -38.86 -2.28 9.36
CA ALA A 339 -37.83 -2.23 8.32
C ALA A 339 -38.43 -2.31 6.91
N VAL A 340 -39.32 -3.31 6.70
CA VAL A 340 -40.04 -3.50 5.44
C VAL A 340 -40.97 -2.30 5.14
N TYR A 341 -41.62 -1.72 6.16
CA TYR A 341 -42.42 -0.50 5.99
C TYR A 341 -41.60 0.65 5.41
N TRP A 342 -40.38 0.90 5.94
CA TRP A 342 -39.54 1.96 5.45
C TRP A 342 -39.03 1.71 4.02
N LEU A 343 -38.68 0.47 3.68
CA LEU A 343 -38.30 0.10 2.31
C LEU A 343 -39.48 0.35 1.34
N LYS A 344 -40.69 -0.12 1.67
CA LYS A 344 -41.92 0.12 0.86
C LYS A 344 -42.17 1.63 0.67
N ARG A 345 -41.98 2.41 1.72
CA ARG A 345 -42.10 3.87 1.64
C ARG A 345 -41.08 4.50 0.75
N GLY A 346 -39.81 4.03 0.78
CA GLY A 346 -38.72 4.45 -0.12
C GLY A 346 -39.08 4.16 -1.58
N VAL A 347 -39.59 2.97 -1.88
CA VAL A 347 -40.06 2.59 -3.23
C VAL A 347 -41.21 3.46 -3.70
N GLU A 348 -42.26 3.61 -2.88
CA GLU A 348 -43.49 4.25 -3.30
C GLU A 348 -43.43 5.78 -3.35
N LYS A 349 -42.77 6.39 -2.37
CA LYS A 349 -42.76 7.86 -2.19
C LYS A 349 -41.48 8.51 -2.69
N ALA A 350 -40.31 7.91 -2.43
CA ALA A 350 -39.05 8.43 -2.89
C ALA A 350 -38.68 7.98 -4.30
N LYS A 351 -39.35 6.95 -4.84
CA LYS A 351 -39.02 6.29 -6.11
C LYS A 351 -37.57 5.78 -6.11
N ASP A 352 -37.16 5.24 -4.98
CA ASP A 352 -35.78 4.81 -4.73
C ASP A 352 -35.62 3.36 -5.17
N ALA A 353 -34.69 3.17 -6.13
CA ALA A 353 -34.40 1.85 -6.71
C ALA A 353 -33.71 0.94 -5.69
N GLN A 354 -32.81 1.48 -4.87
CA GLN A 354 -32.05 0.71 -3.87
C GLN A 354 -33.01 0.12 -2.80
N CYS A 355 -33.97 0.91 -2.37
CA CYS A 355 -35.00 0.40 -1.47
C CYS A 355 -35.78 -0.78 -2.09
N ALA A 356 -36.04 -0.74 -3.41
CA ALA A 356 -36.75 -1.81 -4.11
C ALA A 356 -35.88 -3.07 -4.22
N THR A 357 -34.57 -2.90 -4.55
CA THR A 357 -33.63 -4.01 -4.64
C THR A 357 -33.47 -4.73 -3.31
N ILE A 358 -33.31 -3.98 -2.20
CA ILE A 358 -33.18 -4.58 -0.86
C ILE A 358 -34.46 -5.25 -0.41
N LEU A 359 -35.61 -4.64 -0.72
CA LEU A 359 -36.88 -5.27 -0.43
C LEU A 359 -37.09 -6.58 -1.20
N ALA A 360 -36.59 -6.64 -2.44
CA ALA A 360 -36.59 -7.86 -3.22
C ALA A 360 -35.65 -8.92 -2.59
N SER A 361 -34.45 -8.51 -2.17
CA SER A 361 -33.50 -9.42 -1.50
C SER A 361 -34.08 -9.94 -0.17
N TYR A 362 -34.69 -9.08 0.64
CA TYR A 362 -35.38 -9.50 1.88
C TYR A 362 -36.39 -10.62 1.65
N TYR A 363 -37.21 -10.52 0.58
CA TYR A 363 -38.15 -11.58 0.24
C TYR A 363 -37.51 -12.85 -0.35
N MET A 364 -36.18 -12.87 -0.45
CA MET A 364 -35.39 -14.06 -0.83
C MET A 364 -34.80 -14.81 0.36
N GLU A 365 -34.74 -14.17 1.54
CA GLU A 365 -34.28 -14.80 2.77
C GLU A 365 -35.22 -15.91 3.22
N GLU A 366 -34.68 -16.98 3.80
CA GLU A 366 -35.46 -18.21 4.12
C GLU A 366 -36.65 -17.92 5.04
N GLU A 367 -36.48 -17.00 6.01
CA GLU A 367 -37.53 -16.67 6.99
C GLU A 367 -38.71 -15.84 6.40
N SER A 368 -38.43 -15.07 5.34
CA SER A 368 -39.40 -14.14 4.72
C SER A 368 -39.72 -14.47 3.27
N LYS A 369 -39.41 -15.69 2.83
CA LYS A 369 -39.39 -16.14 1.44
C LYS A 369 -40.73 -15.98 0.73
N ASP A 370 -40.82 -15.00 -0.16
CA ASP A 370 -41.95 -14.73 -1.05
C ASP A 370 -41.43 -14.42 -2.46
N MET A 371 -41.20 -15.47 -3.25
CA MET A 371 -40.70 -15.35 -4.59
C MET A 371 -41.48 -14.41 -5.51
N PRO A 372 -42.84 -14.42 -5.53
CA PRO A 372 -43.64 -13.46 -6.28
C PRO A 372 -43.36 -12.00 -5.91
N LEU A 373 -43.21 -11.70 -4.63
CA LEU A 373 -42.88 -10.35 -4.18
C LEU A 373 -41.46 -9.97 -4.52
N ALA A 374 -40.51 -10.87 -4.36
CA ALA A 374 -39.10 -10.65 -4.77
C ALA A 374 -39.02 -10.29 -6.26
N VAL A 375 -39.65 -11.07 -7.13
CA VAL A 375 -39.72 -10.80 -8.57
C VAL A 375 -40.35 -9.44 -8.85
N LYS A 376 -41.47 -9.11 -8.18
CA LYS A 376 -42.16 -7.82 -8.33
C LYS A 376 -41.22 -6.64 -8.00
N TYR A 377 -40.47 -6.73 -6.91
CA TYR A 377 -39.62 -5.64 -6.47
C TYR A 377 -38.30 -5.55 -7.24
N TYR A 378 -37.74 -6.66 -7.70
CA TYR A 378 -36.58 -6.60 -8.65
C TYR A 378 -37.02 -5.94 -9.97
N ARG A 379 -38.15 -6.28 -10.53
CA ARG A 379 -38.67 -5.60 -11.73
C ARG A 379 -38.91 -4.12 -11.46
N LYS A 380 -39.46 -3.79 -10.27
CA LYS A 380 -39.69 -2.39 -9.87
C LYS A 380 -38.37 -1.62 -9.71
N ALA A 381 -37.36 -2.23 -9.14
CA ALA A 381 -36.02 -1.64 -9.05
C ALA A 381 -35.43 -1.33 -10.44
N TYR A 382 -35.57 -2.28 -11.37
CA TYR A 382 -35.13 -2.10 -12.75
C TYR A 382 -35.86 -0.95 -13.47
N GLU A 383 -37.21 -0.87 -13.32
CA GLU A 383 -38.02 0.26 -13.82
C GLU A 383 -37.60 1.60 -13.23
N LEU A 384 -37.10 1.64 -12.01
CA LEU A 384 -36.57 2.82 -11.31
C LEU A 384 -35.14 3.18 -11.65
N GLY A 385 -34.49 2.39 -12.54
CA GLY A 385 -33.17 2.67 -13.07
C GLY A 385 -32.04 1.83 -12.49
N ASP A 386 -32.32 0.90 -11.55
CA ASP A 386 -31.33 -0.07 -11.08
C ASP A 386 -31.18 -1.20 -12.11
N LYS A 387 -30.23 -1.04 -13.02
CA LYS A 387 -29.94 -2.04 -14.06
C LYS A 387 -29.52 -3.38 -13.47
N SER A 388 -28.90 -3.37 -12.29
CA SER A 388 -28.43 -4.58 -11.60
C SER A 388 -29.58 -5.48 -11.13
N ALA A 389 -30.75 -4.91 -10.90
CA ALA A 389 -31.91 -5.65 -10.39
C ALA A 389 -32.39 -6.77 -11.35
N MET A 390 -32.38 -6.53 -12.67
CA MET A 390 -32.77 -7.54 -13.66
C MET A 390 -31.70 -8.63 -13.78
N GLU A 391 -30.44 -8.26 -13.67
CA GLU A 391 -29.31 -9.18 -13.56
C GLU A 391 -29.45 -10.09 -12.33
N GLN A 392 -29.74 -9.52 -11.15
CA GLN A 392 -29.94 -10.30 -9.92
C GLN A 392 -31.13 -11.27 -10.06
N LEU A 393 -32.21 -10.81 -10.68
CA LEU A 393 -33.38 -11.67 -10.92
C LEU A 393 -33.04 -12.83 -11.89
N GLY A 394 -32.30 -12.54 -12.96
CA GLY A 394 -31.84 -13.56 -13.90
C GLY A 394 -30.92 -14.58 -13.25
N LYS A 395 -29.93 -14.13 -12.48
CA LYS A 395 -29.04 -15.00 -11.68
C LYS A 395 -29.84 -15.88 -10.70
N LEU A 396 -30.81 -15.26 -10.04
CA LEU A 396 -31.69 -16.00 -9.11
C LEU A 396 -32.42 -17.15 -9.80
N TYR A 397 -33.00 -16.89 -10.99
CA TYR A 397 -33.64 -17.94 -11.76
C TYR A 397 -32.66 -19.02 -12.23
N ALA A 398 -31.44 -18.62 -12.67
CA ALA A 398 -30.41 -19.55 -13.09
C ALA A 398 -29.95 -20.47 -11.95
N ASN A 399 -29.70 -19.91 -10.77
CA ASN A 399 -29.26 -20.66 -9.58
C ASN A 399 -30.32 -21.61 -9.07
N ASN A 400 -31.62 -21.30 -9.31
CA ASN A 400 -32.73 -22.20 -8.99
C ASN A 400 -33.06 -23.19 -10.12
N GLY A 401 -32.20 -23.32 -11.13
CA GLY A 401 -32.38 -24.25 -12.26
C GLY A 401 -33.44 -23.83 -13.27
N ASN A 402 -33.99 -22.62 -13.17
CA ASN A 402 -34.99 -22.12 -14.08
C ASN A 402 -34.34 -21.29 -15.20
N THR A 403 -33.62 -21.99 -16.08
CA THR A 403 -32.84 -21.42 -17.18
C THR A 403 -33.68 -20.65 -18.18
N ASP A 404 -34.95 -21.04 -18.43
CA ASP A 404 -35.81 -20.35 -19.38
C ASP A 404 -36.18 -18.95 -18.87
N ARG A 405 -36.58 -18.81 -17.60
CA ARG A 405 -36.88 -17.50 -17.02
C ARG A 405 -35.65 -16.63 -16.83
N ALA A 406 -34.48 -17.23 -16.57
CA ALA A 406 -33.22 -16.50 -16.56
C ALA A 406 -32.92 -15.92 -17.95
N ALA A 407 -33.11 -16.73 -19.00
CA ALA A 407 -32.94 -16.28 -20.39
C ALA A 407 -33.92 -15.17 -20.75
N GLU A 408 -35.20 -15.24 -20.29
CA GLU A 408 -36.18 -14.16 -20.47
C GLU A 408 -35.70 -12.84 -19.85
N CYS A 409 -35.19 -12.86 -18.63
CA CYS A 409 -34.65 -11.67 -17.97
C CYS A 409 -33.48 -11.07 -18.74
N PHE A 410 -32.51 -11.90 -19.14
CA PHE A 410 -31.34 -11.44 -19.90
C PHE A 410 -31.71 -10.95 -21.31
N GLN A 411 -32.73 -11.57 -21.94
CA GLN A 411 -33.28 -11.10 -23.20
C GLN A 411 -33.98 -9.75 -23.04
N GLU A 412 -34.74 -9.54 -21.96
CA GLU A 412 -35.36 -8.25 -21.64
C GLU A 412 -34.31 -7.14 -21.47
N MET A 413 -33.17 -7.42 -20.83
CA MET A 413 -32.01 -6.50 -20.74
C MET A 413 -31.51 -6.15 -22.14
N ILE A 414 -31.31 -7.16 -23.02
CA ILE A 414 -30.87 -6.97 -24.39
C ILE A 414 -31.85 -6.09 -25.19
N ASP A 415 -33.14 -6.38 -25.08
CA ASP A 415 -34.21 -5.67 -25.82
C ASP A 415 -34.33 -4.21 -25.36
N ASN A 416 -34.05 -3.94 -24.08
CA ASN A 416 -33.96 -2.60 -23.51
C ASN A 416 -32.61 -1.89 -23.80
N GLY A 417 -31.74 -2.51 -24.60
CA GLY A 417 -30.47 -1.92 -25.02
C GLY A 417 -29.34 -2.03 -24.01
N ASP A 418 -29.52 -2.84 -22.96
CA ASP A 418 -28.46 -3.14 -22.02
C ASP A 418 -27.53 -4.21 -22.60
N ALA A 419 -26.31 -3.80 -22.91
CA ALA A 419 -25.33 -4.68 -23.53
C ALA A 419 -24.85 -5.82 -22.61
N ASP A 420 -24.94 -5.64 -21.29
CA ASP A 420 -24.53 -6.67 -20.32
C ASP A 420 -25.51 -7.86 -20.28
N GLY A 421 -26.73 -7.70 -20.81
CA GLY A 421 -27.63 -8.83 -21.06
C GLY A 421 -27.04 -9.93 -21.94
N TYR A 422 -26.18 -9.56 -22.93
CA TYR A 422 -25.45 -10.55 -23.73
C TYR A 422 -24.41 -11.33 -22.91
N PHE A 423 -23.73 -10.65 -21.98
CA PHE A 423 -22.78 -11.29 -21.07
C PHE A 423 -23.47 -12.32 -20.19
N TRP A 424 -24.61 -11.95 -19.55
CA TRP A 424 -25.32 -12.87 -18.67
C TRP A 424 -25.94 -14.04 -19.43
N MET A 425 -26.42 -13.79 -20.68
CA MET A 425 -26.86 -14.86 -21.58
C MET A 425 -25.71 -15.81 -21.91
N ALA A 426 -24.49 -15.29 -22.11
CA ALA A 426 -23.30 -16.08 -22.34
C ALA A 426 -22.96 -16.95 -21.13
N MET A 427 -23.00 -16.39 -19.92
CA MET A 427 -22.77 -17.16 -18.68
C MET A 427 -23.81 -18.27 -18.49
N LEU A 428 -25.07 -18.02 -18.88
CA LEU A 428 -26.12 -19.04 -18.85
C LEU A 428 -25.80 -20.19 -19.82
N HIS A 429 -25.28 -19.88 -21.02
CA HIS A 429 -24.83 -20.90 -21.97
C HIS A 429 -23.62 -21.67 -21.45
N ASP A 430 -22.71 -21.00 -20.75
CA ASP A 430 -21.54 -21.65 -20.15
C ASP A 430 -21.96 -22.65 -19.06
N MET A 431 -22.86 -22.25 -18.16
CA MET A 431 -23.46 -23.14 -17.16
C MET A 431 -24.12 -24.40 -17.77
N ASN A 432 -24.63 -24.27 -18.98
CA ASN A 432 -25.23 -25.40 -19.72
C ASN A 432 -24.21 -26.19 -20.55
N GLY A 433 -22.92 -25.88 -20.49
CA GLY A 433 -21.86 -26.54 -21.27
C GLY A 433 -21.85 -26.20 -22.76
N GLU A 434 -22.48 -25.10 -23.14
CA GLU A 434 -22.65 -24.64 -24.53
C GLU A 434 -21.57 -23.61 -24.92
N SER A 435 -20.28 -23.94 -24.76
CA SER A 435 -19.15 -23.00 -24.92
C SER A 435 -19.16 -22.21 -26.26
N LYS A 436 -19.63 -22.80 -27.35
CA LYS A 436 -19.72 -22.10 -28.61
C LYS A 436 -20.77 -20.98 -28.61
N LYS A 437 -21.95 -21.24 -28.00
CA LYS A 437 -22.98 -20.21 -27.86
C LYS A 437 -22.56 -19.13 -26.87
N CYS A 438 -21.87 -19.52 -25.80
CA CYS A 438 -21.25 -18.60 -24.86
C CYS A 438 -20.34 -17.60 -25.59
N ASN A 439 -19.36 -18.08 -26.34
CA ASN A 439 -18.44 -17.24 -27.10
C ASN A 439 -19.18 -16.35 -28.14
N ASP A 440 -20.18 -16.87 -28.83
CA ASP A 440 -20.97 -16.08 -29.81
C ASP A 440 -21.70 -14.92 -29.10
N MET A 441 -22.24 -15.13 -27.90
CA MET A 441 -22.91 -14.09 -27.11
C MET A 441 -21.91 -13.07 -26.56
N LEU A 442 -20.74 -13.50 -26.05
CA LEU A 442 -19.68 -12.59 -25.61
C LEU A 442 -19.23 -11.67 -26.75
N VAL A 443 -19.02 -12.21 -27.96
CA VAL A 443 -18.64 -11.41 -29.14
C VAL A 443 -19.75 -10.42 -29.54
N LYS A 444 -21.02 -10.80 -29.41
CA LYS A 444 -22.13 -9.88 -29.64
C LYS A 444 -22.19 -8.78 -28.59
N GLY A 445 -22.01 -9.14 -27.30
CA GLY A 445 -21.99 -8.21 -26.18
C GLY A 445 -20.88 -7.17 -26.31
N GLU A 446 -19.66 -7.62 -26.63
CA GLU A 446 -18.51 -6.73 -26.89
C GLU A 446 -18.82 -5.73 -28.02
N LYS A 447 -19.36 -6.19 -29.12
CA LYS A 447 -19.75 -5.32 -30.27
C LYS A 447 -20.85 -4.32 -29.90
N LYS A 448 -21.65 -4.62 -28.89
CA LYS A 448 -22.70 -3.74 -28.36
C LYS A 448 -22.22 -2.85 -27.21
N GLY A 449 -20.96 -3.00 -26.77
CA GLY A 449 -20.33 -2.16 -25.77
C GLY A 449 -20.37 -2.73 -24.35
N SER A 450 -20.68 -4.02 -24.15
CA SER A 450 -20.56 -4.67 -22.85
C SER A 450 -19.10 -4.75 -22.45
N LYS A 451 -18.75 -4.06 -21.38
CA LYS A 451 -17.41 -4.09 -20.77
C LYS A 451 -17.11 -5.45 -20.17
N MET A 452 -18.11 -6.09 -19.55
CA MET A 452 -18.00 -7.42 -18.95
C MET A 452 -17.72 -8.50 -19.99
N ALA A 453 -18.41 -8.45 -21.13
CA ALA A 453 -18.16 -9.38 -22.24
C ALA A 453 -16.75 -9.21 -22.84
N ALA A 454 -16.29 -7.96 -22.97
CA ALA A 454 -14.94 -7.67 -23.42
C ALA A 454 -13.89 -8.18 -22.41
N GLU A 455 -14.08 -7.95 -21.10
CA GLU A 455 -13.19 -8.47 -20.07
C GLU A 455 -13.08 -9.99 -20.14
N THR A 456 -14.21 -10.68 -20.21
CA THR A 456 -14.26 -12.15 -20.27
C THR A 456 -13.57 -12.69 -21.52
N LEU A 457 -13.78 -12.06 -22.70
CA LEU A 457 -13.04 -12.42 -23.91
C LEU A 457 -11.53 -12.21 -23.73
N GLY A 458 -11.12 -11.13 -23.07
CA GLY A 458 -9.74 -10.88 -22.70
C GLY A 458 -9.16 -12.05 -21.90
N THR A 459 -9.85 -12.45 -20.84
CA THR A 459 -9.48 -13.58 -19.99
C THR A 459 -9.41 -14.91 -20.75
N ILE A 460 -10.39 -15.19 -21.63
CA ILE A 460 -10.41 -16.41 -22.46
C ILE A 460 -9.16 -16.49 -23.35
N TYR A 461 -8.78 -15.39 -24.00
CA TYR A 461 -7.59 -15.37 -24.87
C TYR A 461 -6.26 -15.33 -24.09
N GLU A 462 -6.25 -14.78 -22.87
CA GLU A 462 -5.06 -14.77 -22.00
C GLU A 462 -4.71 -16.16 -21.47
N TYR A 463 -5.72 -16.91 -21.03
CA TYR A 463 -5.52 -18.22 -20.37
C TYR A 463 -5.80 -19.42 -21.27
N GLY A 464 -6.35 -19.21 -22.45
CA GLY A 464 -6.67 -20.32 -23.35
C GLY A 464 -7.86 -21.16 -22.89
N ILE A 465 -8.89 -20.55 -22.28
CA ILE A 465 -10.07 -21.24 -21.77
C ILE A 465 -10.90 -21.83 -22.92
N ASP A 466 -11.59 -22.95 -22.69
CA ASP A 466 -12.45 -23.65 -23.65
C ASP A 466 -11.74 -24.06 -24.95
N ASN A 467 -10.53 -24.54 -24.87
CA ASN A 467 -9.69 -24.91 -26.01
C ASN A 467 -9.36 -23.76 -26.98
N VAL A 468 -9.58 -22.51 -26.58
CA VAL A 468 -9.13 -21.32 -27.30
C VAL A 468 -7.61 -21.21 -27.17
N LYS A 469 -6.92 -21.00 -28.28
CA LYS A 469 -5.47 -20.81 -28.24
C LYS A 469 -5.14 -19.48 -27.56
N ILE A 470 -4.17 -19.51 -26.65
CA ILE A 470 -3.62 -18.30 -26.01
C ILE A 470 -3.17 -17.29 -27.06
N ASP A 471 -3.65 -16.05 -26.94
CA ASP A 471 -3.32 -14.94 -27.84
C ASP A 471 -3.31 -13.62 -27.06
N ASN A 472 -2.15 -13.31 -26.44
CA ASN A 472 -1.97 -12.14 -25.62
C ASN A 472 -2.28 -10.82 -26.35
N LYS A 473 -2.09 -10.75 -27.67
CA LYS A 473 -2.43 -9.57 -28.46
C LYS A 473 -3.94 -9.36 -28.56
N LYS A 474 -4.70 -10.44 -28.72
CA LYS A 474 -6.16 -10.35 -28.70
C LYS A 474 -6.67 -10.07 -27.29
N ALA A 475 -6.11 -10.72 -26.27
CA ALA A 475 -6.45 -10.46 -24.87
C ALA A 475 -6.30 -8.96 -24.56
N ALA A 476 -5.13 -8.38 -24.86
CA ALA A 476 -4.87 -6.97 -24.67
C ALA A 476 -5.87 -6.04 -25.38
N LYS A 477 -6.22 -6.38 -26.64
CA LYS A 477 -7.22 -5.59 -27.39
C LYS A 477 -8.61 -5.62 -26.75
N TYR A 478 -9.00 -6.74 -26.17
CA TYR A 478 -10.28 -6.86 -25.47
C TYR A 478 -10.24 -6.13 -24.12
N TYR A 479 -9.15 -6.21 -23.37
CA TYR A 479 -8.96 -5.44 -22.15
C TYR A 479 -8.94 -3.92 -22.41
N GLU A 480 -8.31 -3.47 -23.50
CA GLU A 480 -8.35 -2.05 -23.93
C GLU A 480 -9.77 -1.56 -24.22
N LYS A 481 -10.65 -2.43 -24.70
CA LYS A 481 -12.06 -2.09 -24.96
C LYS A 481 -12.91 -2.13 -23.71
N SER A 482 -12.64 -3.07 -22.81
CA SER A 482 -13.37 -3.23 -21.57
C SER A 482 -13.21 -2.02 -20.66
N GLN A 483 -11.96 -1.59 -20.41
CA GLN A 483 -11.64 -0.49 -19.52
C GLN A 483 -12.27 -0.62 -18.10
N THR A 484 -12.54 -1.85 -17.66
CA THR A 484 -12.89 -2.10 -16.27
C THR A 484 -11.61 -2.04 -15.42
N PRO A 485 -11.70 -1.74 -14.12
CA PRO A 485 -10.52 -1.72 -13.24
C PRO A 485 -9.70 -3.01 -13.33
N LYS A 486 -10.37 -4.17 -13.36
CA LYS A 486 -9.70 -5.47 -13.52
C LYS A 486 -9.01 -5.60 -14.87
N SER A 487 -9.66 -5.19 -15.96
CA SER A 487 -9.06 -5.22 -17.30
C SER A 487 -7.87 -4.28 -17.43
N MET A 488 -7.94 -3.09 -16.84
CA MET A 488 -6.81 -2.15 -16.79
C MET A 488 -5.63 -2.74 -16.01
N TYR A 489 -5.90 -3.35 -14.87
CA TYR A 489 -4.89 -4.03 -14.07
C TYR A 489 -4.21 -5.18 -14.84
N ARG A 490 -5.00 -6.08 -15.45
CA ARG A 490 -4.47 -7.20 -16.23
C ARG A 490 -3.64 -6.72 -17.42
N LEU A 491 -4.16 -5.76 -18.18
CA LEU A 491 -3.43 -5.16 -19.31
C LEU A 491 -2.14 -4.48 -18.85
N GLY A 492 -2.17 -3.80 -17.71
CA GLY A 492 -0.99 -3.18 -17.09
C GLY A 492 0.08 -4.21 -16.77
N LEU A 493 -0.28 -5.34 -16.16
CA LEU A 493 0.63 -6.45 -15.90
C LEU A 493 1.21 -7.05 -17.18
N MET A 494 0.38 -7.22 -18.23
CA MET A 494 0.84 -7.74 -19.54
C MET A 494 1.90 -6.83 -20.19
N TYR A 495 1.78 -5.50 -20.05
CA TYR A 495 2.82 -4.57 -20.52
C TYR A 495 4.09 -4.67 -19.69
N ILE A 496 3.98 -4.73 -18.35
CA ILE A 496 5.13 -4.83 -17.43
C ILE A 496 5.89 -6.15 -17.64
N ASN A 497 5.18 -7.25 -17.84
CA ASN A 497 5.77 -8.59 -18.05
C ASN A 497 6.30 -8.80 -19.48
N GLY A 498 6.05 -7.86 -20.41
CA GLY A 498 6.46 -7.98 -21.81
C GLY A 498 5.65 -9.00 -22.61
N GLU A 499 4.48 -9.40 -22.16
CA GLU A 499 3.57 -10.29 -22.87
C GLU A 499 2.93 -9.56 -24.07
N VAL A 500 2.82 -8.23 -23.96
CA VAL A 500 2.37 -7.30 -24.99
C VAL A 500 3.37 -6.15 -25.06
N GLY A 501 3.75 -5.74 -26.27
CA GLY A 501 4.79 -4.72 -26.45
C GLY A 501 6.19 -5.32 -26.66
N LYS A 502 7.21 -4.55 -26.31
CA LYS A 502 8.63 -4.93 -26.48
C LYS A 502 9.43 -4.85 -25.16
N GLN A 503 8.74 -4.76 -24.04
CA GLN A 503 9.31 -4.63 -22.68
C GLN A 503 10.30 -3.45 -22.57
N LYS A 504 9.98 -2.33 -23.21
CA LYS A 504 10.74 -1.10 -23.11
C LYS A 504 10.23 -0.28 -21.92
N GLU A 505 11.04 0.67 -21.46
CA GLU A 505 10.64 1.62 -20.38
C GLU A 505 9.27 2.27 -20.63
N GLN A 506 8.95 2.59 -21.90
CA GLN A 506 7.64 3.13 -22.28
C GLN A 506 6.49 2.15 -22.08
N ASP A 507 6.71 0.85 -22.28
CA ASP A 507 5.70 -0.19 -22.04
C ASP A 507 5.47 -0.36 -20.53
N ILE A 508 6.53 -0.34 -19.72
CA ILE A 508 6.44 -0.38 -18.26
C ILE A 508 5.69 0.85 -17.74
N ALA A 509 6.02 2.06 -18.21
CA ALA A 509 5.33 3.29 -17.83
C ALA A 509 3.84 3.24 -18.17
N LYS A 510 3.48 2.75 -19.38
CA LYS A 510 2.08 2.54 -19.77
C LYS A 510 1.38 1.51 -18.87
N GLY A 511 2.09 0.43 -18.52
CA GLY A 511 1.58 -0.59 -17.60
C GLY A 511 1.28 -0.02 -16.23
N MET A 512 2.20 0.77 -15.67
CA MET A 512 2.03 1.43 -14.38
C MET A 512 0.91 2.48 -14.39
N GLU A 513 0.75 3.23 -15.49
CA GLU A 513 -0.38 4.17 -15.65
C GLU A 513 -1.73 3.44 -15.58
N LEU A 514 -1.84 2.29 -16.26
CA LEU A 514 -3.06 1.49 -16.23
C LEU A 514 -3.36 0.91 -14.85
N ILE A 515 -2.33 0.44 -14.13
CA ILE A 515 -2.48 -0.06 -12.76
C ILE A 515 -2.85 1.07 -11.81
N SER A 516 -2.25 2.27 -11.95
CA SER A 516 -2.60 3.44 -11.14
C SER A 516 -4.07 3.82 -11.32
N ARG A 517 -4.57 3.86 -12.56
CA ARG A 517 -5.98 4.14 -12.85
C ARG A 517 -6.91 3.07 -12.26
N ALA A 518 -6.53 1.80 -12.36
CA ALA A 518 -7.31 0.72 -11.76
C ALA A 518 -7.35 0.85 -10.22
N ALA A 519 -6.27 1.29 -9.60
CA ALA A 519 -6.19 1.57 -8.18
C ALA A 519 -7.08 2.76 -7.79
N GLU A 520 -7.04 3.86 -8.57
CA GLU A 520 -7.91 5.03 -8.37
C GLU A 520 -9.40 4.68 -8.48
N GLU A 521 -9.75 3.66 -9.25
CA GLU A 521 -11.11 3.11 -9.35
C GLU A 521 -11.43 2.05 -8.25
N GLY A 522 -10.52 1.85 -7.29
CA GLY A 522 -10.74 1.00 -6.11
C GLY A 522 -10.49 -0.50 -6.34
N TYR A 523 -9.76 -0.90 -7.39
CA TYR A 523 -9.45 -2.31 -7.61
C TYR A 523 -8.37 -2.79 -6.64
N VAL A 524 -8.74 -3.71 -5.75
CA VAL A 524 -7.93 -4.15 -4.61
C VAL A 524 -6.53 -4.60 -5.02
N ASP A 525 -6.41 -5.45 -6.05
CA ASP A 525 -5.11 -5.97 -6.49
C ASP A 525 -4.23 -4.86 -7.08
N ALA A 526 -4.84 -3.85 -7.73
CA ALA A 526 -4.11 -2.70 -8.26
C ALA A 526 -3.62 -1.79 -7.13
N ILE A 527 -4.46 -1.52 -6.13
CA ILE A 527 -4.07 -0.74 -4.93
C ILE A 527 -2.90 -1.43 -4.23
N TYR A 528 -3.00 -2.75 -4.00
CA TYR A 528 -1.93 -3.52 -3.39
C TYR A 528 -0.64 -3.47 -4.22
N THR A 529 -0.76 -3.65 -5.54
CA THR A 529 0.38 -3.62 -6.46
C THR A 529 1.07 -2.25 -6.47
N MET A 530 0.31 -1.15 -6.47
CA MET A 530 0.87 0.21 -6.37
C MET A 530 1.62 0.40 -5.05
N GLY A 531 1.02 -0.01 -3.93
CA GLY A 531 1.67 0.01 -2.62
C GLY A 531 2.99 -0.78 -2.64
N TYR A 532 2.98 -1.99 -3.18
CA TYR A 532 4.16 -2.85 -3.30
C TYR A 532 5.24 -2.24 -4.22
N CYS A 533 4.86 -1.62 -5.34
CA CYS A 533 5.81 -0.96 -6.23
C CYS A 533 6.52 0.21 -5.52
N TYR A 534 5.80 1.04 -4.76
CA TYR A 534 6.42 2.11 -3.99
C TYR A 534 7.22 1.61 -2.79
N GLU A 535 6.83 0.50 -2.16
CA GLU A 535 7.57 -0.14 -1.07
C GLU A 535 8.93 -0.68 -1.55
N THR A 536 8.96 -1.29 -2.72
CA THR A 536 10.16 -1.99 -3.24
C THR A 536 10.97 -1.18 -4.25
N GLY A 537 10.45 -0.07 -4.76
CA GLY A 537 11.03 0.67 -5.88
C GLY A 537 10.89 -0.03 -7.24
N ARG A 538 10.08 -1.10 -7.33
CA ARG A 538 9.91 -1.86 -8.57
C ARG A 538 8.99 -1.13 -9.53
N ASN A 539 9.47 -0.89 -10.75
CA ASN A 539 8.72 -0.20 -11.83
C ASN A 539 8.33 1.26 -11.51
N VAL A 540 8.92 1.86 -10.48
CA VAL A 540 8.79 3.27 -10.11
C VAL A 540 10.19 3.88 -9.94
N ASP A 541 10.31 5.20 -10.03
CA ASP A 541 11.62 5.87 -10.04
C ASP A 541 12.40 5.70 -8.73
N THR A 542 11.71 5.67 -7.60
CA THR A 542 12.31 5.57 -6.26
C THR A 542 11.40 4.85 -5.28
N VAL A 543 12.02 4.18 -4.30
CA VAL A 543 11.32 3.68 -3.11
C VAL A 543 10.67 4.86 -2.38
N ASN A 544 9.41 4.72 -2.01
CA ASN A 544 8.67 5.74 -1.28
C ASN A 544 7.66 5.09 -0.32
N HIS A 545 8.08 4.86 0.91
CA HIS A 545 7.28 4.19 1.93
C HIS A 545 6.06 5.03 2.37
N GLU A 546 6.16 6.37 2.35
CA GLU A 546 5.00 7.23 2.65
C GLU A 546 3.86 7.04 1.65
N LYS A 547 4.19 6.94 0.36
CA LYS A 547 3.19 6.62 -0.68
C LYS A 547 2.69 5.18 -0.56
N ALA A 548 3.56 4.22 -0.27
CA ALA A 548 3.15 2.83 -0.07
C ALA A 548 2.09 2.72 1.04
N ILE A 549 2.32 3.41 2.17
CA ILE A 549 1.38 3.45 3.30
C ILE A 549 0.02 4.01 2.89
N THR A 550 -0.05 5.01 2.01
CA THR A 550 -1.36 5.56 1.60
C THR A 550 -2.23 4.49 0.94
N TYR A 551 -1.65 3.66 0.07
CA TYR A 551 -2.34 2.55 -0.58
C TYR A 551 -2.70 1.42 0.41
N PHE A 552 -1.77 1.02 1.27
CA PHE A 552 -2.04 -0.04 2.24
C PHE A 552 -3.05 0.39 3.31
N ARG A 553 -3.06 1.68 3.69
CA ARG A 553 -4.08 2.23 4.58
C ARG A 553 -5.46 2.22 3.94
N GLU A 554 -5.57 2.59 2.67
CA GLU A 554 -6.82 2.52 1.92
C GLU A 554 -7.39 1.09 1.93
N LEU A 555 -6.55 0.07 1.72
CA LEU A 555 -6.97 -1.32 1.83
C LEU A 555 -7.40 -1.69 3.26
N ALA A 556 -6.65 -1.26 4.27
CA ALA A 556 -6.94 -1.56 5.66
C ALA A 556 -8.24 -0.90 6.15
N ASP A 557 -8.50 0.34 5.73
CA ASP A 557 -9.72 1.10 6.04
C ASP A 557 -10.96 0.49 5.35
N ASN A 558 -10.75 -0.21 4.23
CA ASN A 558 -11.78 -1.01 3.54
C ASN A 558 -11.84 -2.46 4.03
N ASP A 559 -11.27 -2.76 5.19
CA ASP A 559 -11.27 -4.07 5.85
C ASP A 559 -10.63 -5.20 5.03
N ILE A 560 -9.65 -4.88 4.18
CA ILE A 560 -8.90 -5.87 3.39
C ILE A 560 -7.69 -6.38 4.21
N ALA A 561 -7.68 -7.68 4.47
CA ALA A 561 -6.68 -8.34 5.32
C ALA A 561 -5.22 -8.08 4.89
N ALA A 562 -4.91 -8.08 3.59
CA ALA A 562 -3.58 -7.80 3.08
C ALA A 562 -3.12 -6.36 3.41
N GLY A 563 -4.02 -5.38 3.34
CA GLY A 563 -3.76 -3.99 3.74
C GLY A 563 -3.55 -3.88 5.24
N GLN A 564 -4.38 -4.53 6.03
CA GLN A 564 -4.25 -4.59 7.49
C GLN A 564 -2.90 -5.20 7.90
N PHE A 565 -2.52 -6.32 7.29
CA PHE A 565 -1.22 -6.94 7.56
C PHE A 565 -0.05 -5.98 7.24
N LYS A 566 -0.08 -5.31 6.08
CA LYS A 566 0.94 -4.32 5.71
C LYS A 566 0.98 -3.14 6.68
N MET A 567 -0.17 -2.60 7.10
CA MET A 567 -0.21 -1.55 8.13
C MET A 567 0.38 -2.03 9.46
N GLY A 568 0.15 -3.28 9.84
CA GLY A 568 0.79 -3.91 10.99
C GLY A 568 2.32 -3.86 10.91
N LEU A 569 2.88 -4.25 9.75
CA LEU A 569 4.34 -4.19 9.51
C LEU A 569 4.90 -2.77 9.62
N TYR A 570 4.24 -1.79 9.03
CA TYR A 570 4.69 -0.39 9.08
C TYR A 570 4.65 0.20 10.50
N TYR A 571 3.64 -0.13 11.30
CA TYR A 571 3.60 0.25 12.72
C TYR A 571 4.63 -0.49 13.57
N GLU A 572 4.93 -1.76 13.25
CA GLU A 572 5.98 -2.53 13.95
C GLU A 572 7.36 -1.94 13.70
N LEU A 573 7.67 -1.54 12.47
CA LEU A 573 8.98 -1.00 12.08
C LEU A 573 9.12 0.48 12.43
N GLY A 574 8.05 1.25 12.43
CA GLY A 574 8.10 2.70 12.56
C GLY A 574 8.63 3.35 11.29
N ASP A 575 8.15 2.92 10.11
CA ASP A 575 8.65 3.34 8.80
C ASP A 575 7.60 4.17 8.04
N GLY A 576 8.02 4.82 6.94
CA GLY A 576 7.14 5.61 6.07
C GLY A 576 6.46 6.79 6.77
N GLY A 577 7.10 7.40 7.77
CA GLY A 577 6.56 8.53 8.53
C GLY A 577 5.62 8.13 9.67
N LEU A 578 5.47 6.83 9.95
CA LEU A 578 4.75 6.35 11.13
C LEU A 578 5.70 6.18 12.30
N GLU A 579 5.25 6.54 13.49
CA GLU A 579 5.95 6.19 14.71
C GLU A 579 5.74 4.69 15.02
N LYS A 580 6.79 4.06 15.57
CA LYS A 580 6.73 2.67 15.99
C LYS A 580 5.66 2.49 17.07
N ASP A 581 4.67 1.64 16.82
CA ASP A 581 3.54 1.38 17.73
C ASP A 581 3.17 -0.11 17.71
N SER A 582 3.74 -0.85 18.65
CA SER A 582 3.53 -2.30 18.75
C SER A 582 2.08 -2.68 19.07
N VAL A 583 1.32 -1.80 19.74
CA VAL A 583 -0.09 -2.08 20.08
C VAL A 583 -0.93 -2.03 18.80
N LYS A 584 -0.78 -0.97 18.01
CA LYS A 584 -1.47 -0.88 16.71
C LYS A 584 -1.02 -1.96 15.74
N ALA A 585 0.26 -2.31 15.72
CA ALA A 585 0.75 -3.41 14.92
C ALA A 585 0.01 -4.70 15.22
N LEU A 586 -0.11 -5.06 16.51
CA LEU A 586 -0.84 -6.24 16.96
C LEU A 586 -2.34 -6.17 16.62
N GLU A 587 -2.98 -5.02 16.79
CA GLU A 587 -4.39 -4.85 16.40
C GLU A 587 -4.62 -5.12 14.91
N TYR A 588 -3.74 -4.62 14.05
CA TYR A 588 -3.81 -4.85 12.61
C TYR A 588 -3.51 -6.30 12.23
N TYR A 589 -2.50 -6.93 12.84
CA TYR A 589 -2.23 -8.35 12.62
C TYR A 589 -3.38 -9.23 13.07
N GLN A 590 -4.01 -8.92 14.22
CA GLN A 590 -5.16 -9.67 14.71
C GLN A 590 -6.35 -9.56 13.74
N LYS A 591 -6.68 -8.35 13.28
CA LYS A 591 -7.76 -8.15 12.29
C LYS A 591 -7.52 -8.95 11.01
N ALA A 592 -6.29 -8.96 10.50
CA ALA A 592 -5.95 -9.73 9.31
C ALA A 592 -6.04 -11.24 9.55
N ALA A 593 -5.57 -11.70 10.71
CA ALA A 593 -5.62 -13.13 11.10
C ALA A 593 -7.07 -13.60 11.31
N ASP A 594 -7.94 -12.78 11.89
CA ASP A 594 -9.37 -13.08 12.09
C ASP A 594 -10.10 -13.26 10.75
N GLN A 595 -9.60 -12.64 9.67
CA GLN A 595 -10.08 -12.85 8.30
C GLN A 595 -9.44 -14.06 7.61
N GLY A 596 -8.59 -14.83 8.28
CA GLY A 596 -7.93 -15.99 7.69
C GLY A 596 -6.65 -15.69 6.92
N TYR A 597 -6.04 -14.52 7.09
CA TYR A 597 -4.80 -14.15 6.38
C TYR A 597 -3.60 -14.89 6.98
N GLY A 598 -3.08 -15.88 6.24
CA GLY A 598 -2.08 -16.81 6.74
C GLY A 598 -0.77 -16.16 7.20
N GLU A 599 -0.27 -15.15 6.47
CA GLU A 599 0.94 -14.43 6.87
C GLU A 599 0.77 -13.76 8.25
N ALA A 600 -0.37 -13.11 8.51
CA ALA A 600 -0.64 -12.49 9.80
C ALA A 600 -0.71 -13.52 10.94
N MET A 601 -1.28 -14.69 10.69
CA MET A 601 -1.28 -15.80 11.66
C MET A 601 0.14 -16.27 11.97
N CYS A 602 1.02 -16.34 10.96
CA CYS A 602 2.43 -16.69 11.15
C CYS A 602 3.17 -15.65 12.02
N TYR A 603 2.95 -14.36 11.77
CA TYR A 603 3.56 -13.28 12.58
C TYR A 603 3.08 -13.29 14.03
N LEU A 604 1.76 -13.41 14.26
CA LEU A 604 1.21 -13.56 15.61
C LEU A 604 1.76 -14.81 16.31
N GLY A 605 1.86 -15.91 15.56
CA GLY A 605 2.48 -17.15 16.05
C GLY A 605 3.93 -16.93 16.51
N ASP A 606 4.72 -16.18 15.75
CA ASP A 606 6.10 -15.85 16.12
C ASP A 606 6.15 -14.95 17.37
N PHE A 607 5.25 -13.98 17.53
CA PHE A 607 5.17 -13.17 18.75
C PHE A 607 4.85 -14.02 19.98
N TYR A 608 3.92 -14.96 19.90
CA TYR A 608 3.66 -15.91 20.98
C TYR A 608 4.82 -16.89 21.21
N ARG A 609 5.53 -17.30 20.16
CA ARG A 609 6.68 -18.22 20.27
C ARG A 609 7.87 -17.60 20.96
N ILE A 610 8.14 -16.31 20.69
CA ILE A 610 9.31 -15.58 21.21
C ILE A 610 8.97 -14.89 22.52
N GLY A 611 7.71 -14.55 22.76
CA GLY A 611 7.29 -13.75 23.91
C GLY A 611 7.55 -12.26 23.69
N GLN A 612 7.55 -11.79 22.43
CA GLN A 612 7.73 -10.40 22.05
C GLN A 612 6.35 -9.78 21.81
N PHE A 613 6.06 -8.64 22.42
CA PHE A 613 4.77 -7.95 22.40
C PHE A 613 3.60 -8.72 23.00
N LEU A 614 3.63 -10.07 22.97
CA LEU A 614 2.64 -10.97 23.55
C LEU A 614 3.30 -11.90 24.56
N PRO A 615 2.55 -12.42 25.56
CA PRO A 615 3.09 -13.40 26.48
C PRO A 615 3.58 -14.66 25.76
N LEU A 616 4.70 -15.22 26.23
CA LEU A 616 5.23 -16.48 25.68
C LEU A 616 4.18 -17.59 25.79
N ASP A 617 3.69 -18.08 24.67
CA ASP A 617 2.75 -19.21 24.59
C ASP A 617 3.01 -20.05 23.32
N LYS A 618 3.84 -21.05 23.48
CA LYS A 618 4.23 -21.94 22.39
C LYS A 618 3.07 -22.79 21.84
N LYS A 619 2.05 -23.07 22.67
CA LYS A 619 0.88 -23.84 22.20
C LYS A 619 0.02 -22.99 21.28
N LYS A 620 -0.26 -21.75 21.69
CA LYS A 620 -0.99 -20.81 20.86
C LYS A 620 -0.26 -20.45 19.57
N ALA A 621 1.09 -20.36 19.63
CA ALA A 621 1.91 -20.21 18.44
C ALA A 621 1.69 -21.36 17.45
N PHE A 622 1.73 -22.61 17.93
CA PHE A 622 1.48 -23.78 17.09
C PHE A 622 0.07 -23.81 16.51
N GLU A 623 -0.95 -23.47 17.30
CA GLU A 623 -2.34 -23.36 16.84
C GLU A 623 -2.47 -22.38 15.67
N LEU A 624 -1.86 -21.20 15.77
CA LEU A 624 -1.86 -20.18 14.69
C LEU A 624 -1.11 -20.66 13.46
N TYR A 625 0.04 -21.32 13.61
CA TYR A 625 0.77 -21.91 12.49
C TYR A 625 -0.05 -22.99 11.78
N ASN A 626 -0.80 -23.79 12.55
CA ASN A 626 -1.67 -24.82 11.97
C ASN A 626 -2.84 -24.20 11.21
N GLN A 627 -3.46 -23.15 11.75
CA GLN A 627 -4.50 -22.40 11.03
C GLN A 627 -3.95 -21.77 9.74
N ALA A 628 -2.75 -21.21 9.75
CA ALA A 628 -2.08 -20.70 8.56
C ALA A 628 -1.79 -21.83 7.54
N HIS A 629 -1.37 -23.03 8.02
CA HIS A 629 -1.21 -24.19 7.16
C HIS A 629 -2.55 -24.62 6.51
N GLU A 630 -3.62 -24.68 7.29
CA GLU A 630 -4.97 -25.03 6.81
C GLU A 630 -5.53 -24.02 5.81
N SER A 631 -5.17 -22.74 5.94
CA SER A 631 -5.49 -21.71 4.94
C SER A 631 -4.68 -21.83 3.64
N GLY A 632 -3.72 -22.74 3.59
CA GLY A 632 -2.84 -22.95 2.43
C GLY A 632 -1.57 -22.10 2.42
N GLU A 633 -1.27 -21.37 3.50
CA GLU A 633 -0.08 -20.52 3.59
C GLU A 633 1.20 -21.36 3.66
N PRO A 634 2.14 -21.21 2.69
CA PRO A 634 3.38 -22.00 2.66
C PRO A 634 4.26 -21.82 3.91
N MET A 635 4.31 -20.59 4.44
CA MET A 635 5.05 -20.30 5.67
C MET A 635 4.41 -20.95 6.89
N GLY A 636 3.07 -21.02 6.95
CA GLY A 636 2.35 -21.79 7.97
C GLY A 636 2.75 -23.25 7.96
N THR A 637 2.79 -23.86 6.77
CA THR A 637 3.25 -25.25 6.58
C THR A 637 4.70 -25.44 7.07
N TYR A 638 5.58 -24.47 6.78
CA TYR A 638 6.96 -24.47 7.28
C TYR A 638 7.02 -24.40 8.81
N TYR A 639 6.27 -23.49 9.41
CA TYR A 639 6.29 -23.32 10.87
C TYR A 639 5.71 -24.51 11.62
N VAL A 640 4.71 -25.19 11.07
CA VAL A 640 4.22 -26.49 11.62
C VAL A 640 5.33 -27.51 11.62
N GLY A 641 6.01 -27.71 10.47
CA GLY A 641 7.16 -28.63 10.37
C GLY A 641 8.29 -28.26 11.32
N ARG A 642 8.62 -26.97 11.42
CA ARG A 642 9.63 -26.46 12.36
C ARG A 642 9.22 -26.69 13.81
N SER A 643 7.94 -26.54 14.15
CA SER A 643 7.43 -26.76 15.50
C SER A 643 7.64 -28.21 15.96
N TYR A 644 7.45 -29.16 15.08
CA TYR A 644 7.78 -30.58 15.38
C TYR A 644 9.30 -30.82 15.51
N LEU A 645 10.16 -30.06 14.81
CA LEU A 645 11.62 -30.18 14.98
C LEU A 645 12.12 -29.61 16.29
N GLU A 646 11.54 -28.49 16.71
CA GLU A 646 12.04 -27.67 17.83
C GLU A 646 11.23 -27.86 19.12
N GLY A 647 10.12 -28.57 19.10
CA GLY A 647 9.22 -28.75 20.26
C GLY A 647 8.48 -27.47 20.62
N CYS A 648 8.01 -26.72 19.60
CA CYS A 648 7.27 -25.49 19.84
C CYS A 648 5.76 -25.77 19.93
N GLY A 649 5.23 -25.89 21.14
CA GLY A 649 3.82 -26.19 21.40
C GLY A 649 3.41 -27.64 21.19
N VAL A 650 4.29 -28.47 20.67
CA VAL A 650 4.14 -29.92 20.40
C VAL A 650 5.39 -30.65 20.83
N GLU A 651 5.30 -31.98 21.00
CA GLU A 651 6.48 -32.82 21.27
C GLU A 651 7.38 -32.86 20.02
N ILE A 652 8.69 -33.00 20.27
CA ILE A 652 9.69 -33.10 19.20
C ILE A 652 9.47 -34.40 18.45
N ASP A 653 9.17 -34.31 17.17
CA ASP A 653 9.01 -35.45 16.24
C ASP A 653 9.53 -35.07 14.85
N THR A 654 10.79 -35.46 14.61
CA THR A 654 11.45 -35.17 13.31
C THR A 654 10.77 -35.92 12.14
N LEU A 655 10.24 -37.12 12.38
CA LEU A 655 9.60 -37.89 11.32
C LEU A 655 8.29 -37.23 10.86
N THR A 656 7.50 -36.72 11.79
CA THR A 656 6.30 -35.93 11.48
C THR A 656 6.64 -34.57 10.86
N ALA A 657 7.79 -33.95 11.21
CA ALA A 657 8.21 -32.69 10.63
C ALA A 657 8.53 -32.77 9.12
N ILE A 658 9.14 -33.86 8.67
CA ILE A 658 9.65 -34.04 7.30
C ILE A 658 8.60 -33.80 6.21
N PRO A 659 7.40 -34.40 6.23
CA PRO A 659 6.40 -34.19 5.19
C PRO A 659 5.96 -32.72 5.10
N TYR A 660 5.76 -32.03 6.21
CA TYR A 660 5.44 -30.60 6.22
C TYR A 660 6.56 -29.77 5.61
N LEU A 661 7.81 -29.99 6.01
CA LEU A 661 8.96 -29.28 5.48
C LEU A 661 9.17 -29.53 3.98
N LYS A 662 8.98 -30.78 3.51
CA LYS A 662 9.03 -31.13 2.09
C LYS A 662 7.90 -30.45 1.30
N ALA A 663 6.70 -30.41 1.85
CA ALA A 663 5.57 -29.72 1.25
C ALA A 663 5.82 -28.22 1.13
N ALA A 664 6.28 -27.56 2.21
CA ALA A 664 6.65 -26.15 2.19
C ALA A 664 7.80 -25.86 1.20
N ALA A 665 8.82 -26.74 1.16
CA ALA A 665 9.91 -26.63 0.18
C ALA A 665 9.44 -26.81 -1.26
N ALA A 666 8.41 -27.64 -1.50
CA ALA A 666 7.80 -27.79 -2.82
C ALA A 666 7.02 -26.52 -3.23
N GLN A 667 6.45 -25.82 -2.27
CA GLN A 667 5.75 -24.54 -2.44
C GLN A 667 6.70 -23.32 -2.52
N GLY A 668 8.02 -23.53 -2.52
CA GLY A 668 9.00 -22.46 -2.69
C GLY A 668 9.56 -21.86 -1.39
N VAL A 669 9.27 -22.43 -0.22
CA VAL A 669 9.85 -21.96 1.03
C VAL A 669 11.30 -22.43 1.15
N GLY A 670 12.25 -21.54 0.89
CA GLY A 670 13.69 -21.87 0.88
C GLY A 670 14.21 -22.37 2.22
N ASN A 671 13.75 -21.80 3.33
CA ASN A 671 14.15 -22.22 4.69
C ASN A 671 13.63 -23.62 5.03
N ALA A 672 12.50 -24.03 4.47
CA ALA A 672 12.01 -25.40 4.60
C ALA A 672 12.95 -26.40 3.90
N ALA A 673 13.38 -26.06 2.67
CA ALA A 673 14.36 -26.85 1.94
C ALA A 673 15.69 -26.94 2.70
N TYR A 674 16.18 -25.83 3.27
CA TYR A 674 17.36 -25.83 4.14
C TYR A 674 17.21 -26.77 5.34
N LYS A 675 16.08 -26.73 6.05
CA LYS A 675 15.84 -27.65 7.20
C LYS A 675 15.79 -29.12 6.78
N VAL A 676 15.19 -29.42 5.61
CA VAL A 676 15.21 -30.79 5.05
C VAL A 676 16.64 -31.22 4.73
N ALA A 677 17.43 -30.33 4.10
CA ALA A 677 18.84 -30.58 3.80
C ALA A 677 19.64 -30.88 5.06
N ASP A 678 19.44 -30.10 6.12
CA ASP A 678 20.10 -30.26 7.42
C ASP A 678 19.78 -31.61 8.08
N ILE A 679 18.52 -32.08 8.00
CA ILE A 679 18.11 -33.40 8.49
C ILE A 679 18.87 -34.53 7.76
N TYR A 680 18.95 -34.47 6.43
CA TYR A 680 19.68 -35.47 5.65
C TYR A 680 21.20 -35.35 5.80
N ASN A 681 21.76 -34.16 5.94
CA ASN A 681 23.19 -33.95 6.12
C ASN A 681 23.71 -34.60 7.43
N PHE A 682 22.96 -34.43 8.52
CA PHE A 682 23.37 -34.93 9.83
C PHE A 682 22.78 -36.28 10.24
N GLY A 683 21.83 -36.80 9.48
CA GLY A 683 21.18 -38.09 9.80
C GLY A 683 20.42 -38.04 11.13
N ARG A 684 19.49 -37.05 11.31
CA ARG A 684 18.80 -36.87 12.60
C ARG A 684 17.56 -37.75 12.73
N ALA A 685 17.31 -38.23 13.98
CA ALA A 685 16.07 -38.90 14.43
C ALA A 685 15.61 -40.05 13.55
N GLY A 686 16.49 -40.95 13.22
CA GLY A 686 16.18 -42.19 12.46
C GLY A 686 16.22 -42.00 10.94
N VAL A 687 16.54 -40.81 10.44
CA VAL A 687 16.85 -40.60 9.03
C VAL A 687 18.34 -40.87 8.81
N THR A 688 18.66 -41.72 7.87
CA THR A 688 20.06 -41.96 7.48
C THR A 688 20.66 -40.75 6.79
N ALA A 689 21.90 -40.41 7.14
CA ALA A 689 22.60 -39.32 6.45
C ALA A 689 22.77 -39.67 4.96
N ASP A 690 22.44 -38.69 4.13
CA ASP A 690 22.52 -38.78 2.67
C ASP A 690 22.98 -37.44 2.10
N GLY A 691 24.26 -37.33 1.78
CA GLY A 691 24.90 -36.12 1.32
C GLY A 691 24.37 -35.62 -0.02
N ASP A 692 24.06 -36.52 -0.95
CA ASP A 692 23.55 -36.15 -2.28
C ASP A 692 22.15 -35.50 -2.16
N THR A 693 21.27 -36.16 -1.37
CA THR A 693 19.96 -35.61 -1.07
C THR A 693 20.07 -34.28 -0.32
N ALA A 694 20.98 -34.15 0.65
CA ALA A 694 21.18 -32.91 1.38
C ALA A 694 21.62 -31.78 0.44
N ILE A 695 22.61 -32.01 -0.42
CA ILE A 695 23.08 -31.01 -1.40
C ILE A 695 21.94 -30.59 -2.34
N ALA A 696 21.14 -31.53 -2.85
CA ALA A 696 20.01 -31.21 -3.72
C ALA A 696 19.00 -30.27 -3.03
N TYR A 697 18.72 -30.50 -1.74
CA TYR A 697 17.85 -29.61 -0.96
C TYR A 697 18.51 -28.29 -0.58
N TYR A 698 19.82 -28.21 -0.35
CA TYR A 698 20.53 -26.94 -0.17
C TYR A 698 20.47 -26.11 -1.45
N VAL A 699 20.70 -26.71 -2.63
CA VAL A 699 20.55 -26.02 -3.92
C VAL A 699 19.11 -25.51 -4.09
N LYS A 700 18.11 -26.35 -3.84
CA LYS A 700 16.70 -25.93 -3.86
C LYS A 700 16.40 -24.80 -2.87
N GLY A 701 16.98 -24.85 -1.68
CA GLY A 701 16.89 -23.80 -0.67
C GLY A 701 17.48 -22.47 -1.17
N HIS A 702 18.66 -22.54 -1.80
CA HIS A 702 19.30 -21.39 -2.42
C HIS A 702 18.43 -20.80 -3.55
N GLU A 703 17.94 -21.62 -4.47
CA GLU A 703 17.07 -21.19 -5.56
C GLU A 703 15.78 -20.50 -5.04
N ASN A 704 15.24 -21.01 -3.94
CA ASN A 704 14.05 -20.48 -3.28
C ASN A 704 14.34 -19.37 -2.23
N GLY A 705 15.52 -18.77 -2.28
CA GLY A 705 15.79 -17.56 -1.52
C GLY A 705 16.31 -17.77 -0.09
N SER A 706 16.63 -18.98 0.35
CA SER A 706 17.22 -19.17 1.69
C SER A 706 18.66 -18.65 1.75
N GLY A 707 18.91 -17.71 2.68
CA GLY A 707 20.24 -17.22 3.01
C GLY A 707 21.09 -18.30 3.68
N ASP A 708 20.49 -19.12 4.55
CA ASP A 708 21.17 -20.21 5.25
C ASP A 708 21.66 -21.28 4.29
N ALA A 709 20.85 -21.66 3.30
CA ALA A 709 21.25 -22.61 2.27
C ALA A 709 22.38 -22.07 1.39
N SER A 710 22.31 -20.78 1.03
CA SER A 710 23.37 -20.11 0.28
C SER A 710 24.68 -20.11 1.06
N TYR A 711 24.62 -19.75 2.34
CA TYR A 711 25.79 -19.75 3.22
C TYR A 711 26.42 -21.15 3.34
N PHE A 712 25.59 -22.19 3.52
CA PHE A 712 26.09 -23.55 3.60
C PHE A 712 26.81 -24.00 2.33
N LEU A 713 26.24 -23.73 1.15
CA LEU A 713 26.87 -24.03 -0.15
C LEU A 713 28.18 -23.26 -0.31
N GLY A 714 28.23 -21.98 0.08
CA GLY A 714 29.46 -21.19 0.06
C GLY A 714 30.54 -21.78 0.96
N ARG A 715 30.18 -22.27 2.16
CA ARG A 715 31.12 -22.98 3.05
C ARG A 715 31.67 -24.27 2.46
N LEU A 716 30.83 -25.06 1.80
CA LEU A 716 31.30 -26.27 1.10
C LEU A 716 32.38 -25.92 0.05
N LEU A 717 32.14 -24.91 -0.76
CA LEU A 717 33.05 -24.46 -1.80
C LEU A 717 34.34 -23.86 -1.22
N LEU A 718 34.27 -23.18 -0.08
CA LEU A 718 35.50 -22.71 0.63
C LEU A 718 36.39 -23.87 1.06
N ASN A 719 35.79 -24.95 1.58
CA ASN A 719 36.54 -26.15 1.97
C ASN A 719 37.18 -26.85 0.78
N GLU A 720 36.62 -26.68 -0.42
CA GLU A 720 37.19 -27.20 -1.69
C GLU A 720 38.14 -26.20 -2.36
N ASN A 721 38.48 -25.08 -1.74
CA ASN A 721 39.27 -23.99 -2.26
C ASN A 721 38.70 -23.33 -3.54
N ALA A 722 37.43 -23.48 -3.84
CA ALA A 722 36.73 -22.86 -4.96
C ALA A 722 36.24 -21.43 -4.55
N THR A 723 37.23 -20.54 -4.30
CA THR A 723 37.00 -19.23 -3.63
C THR A 723 36.06 -18.29 -4.38
N ASP A 724 36.12 -18.22 -5.73
CA ASP A 724 35.29 -17.32 -6.53
C ASP A 724 33.83 -17.73 -6.52
N GLN A 725 33.56 -19.02 -6.60
CA GLN A 725 32.20 -19.56 -6.51
C GLN A 725 31.66 -19.41 -5.08
N ALA A 726 32.51 -19.67 -4.09
CA ALA A 726 32.16 -19.51 -2.69
C ALA A 726 31.76 -18.06 -2.38
N PHE A 727 32.52 -17.09 -2.91
CA PHE A 727 32.21 -15.66 -2.76
C PHE A 727 30.81 -15.32 -3.27
N ASN A 728 30.41 -15.81 -4.45
CA ASN A 728 29.09 -15.56 -5.01
C ASN A 728 27.97 -16.08 -4.12
N TYR A 729 28.13 -17.30 -3.56
CA TYR A 729 27.14 -17.85 -2.62
C TYR A 729 27.11 -17.10 -1.29
N MET A 730 28.27 -16.72 -0.74
CA MET A 730 28.38 -15.93 0.49
C MET A 730 27.77 -14.53 0.31
N TYR A 731 28.03 -13.89 -0.83
CA TYR A 731 27.45 -12.61 -1.19
C TYR A 731 25.93 -12.69 -1.30
N THR A 732 25.43 -13.75 -1.95
CA THR A 732 23.98 -14.00 -2.02
C THR A 732 23.38 -14.26 -0.64
N ALA A 733 24.06 -15.00 0.24
CA ALA A 733 23.63 -15.22 1.61
C ALA A 733 23.53 -13.88 2.38
N ALA A 734 24.55 -13.03 2.22
CA ALA A 734 24.61 -11.71 2.81
C ALA A 734 23.45 -10.81 2.32
N GLN A 735 23.17 -10.78 1.02
CA GLN A 735 22.06 -10.04 0.43
C GLN A 735 20.69 -10.51 0.97
N ARG A 736 20.60 -11.78 1.36
CA ARG A 736 19.40 -12.39 1.94
C ARG A 736 19.32 -12.27 3.47
N GLY A 737 20.20 -11.47 4.06
CA GLY A 737 20.19 -11.18 5.50
C GLY A 737 20.78 -12.30 6.38
N ASN A 738 21.46 -13.30 5.81
CA ASN A 738 22.17 -14.28 6.62
C ASN A 738 23.40 -13.61 7.29
N VAL A 739 23.37 -13.54 8.62
CA VAL A 739 24.40 -12.82 9.40
C VAL A 739 25.77 -13.47 9.27
N ASP A 740 25.85 -14.80 9.23
CA ASP A 740 27.10 -15.53 9.01
C ASP A 740 27.66 -15.21 7.61
N GLY A 741 26.78 -15.11 6.61
CA GLY A 741 27.12 -14.69 5.26
C GLY A 741 27.64 -13.25 5.21
N LEU A 742 27.01 -12.31 5.93
CA LEU A 742 27.46 -10.91 6.02
C LEU A 742 28.87 -10.81 6.61
N VAL A 743 29.12 -11.47 7.74
CA VAL A 743 30.45 -11.46 8.37
C VAL A 743 31.50 -12.14 7.48
N THR A 744 31.14 -13.28 6.87
CA THR A 744 32.08 -14.03 6.03
C THR A 744 32.40 -13.29 4.74
N VAL A 745 31.41 -12.70 4.05
CA VAL A 745 31.66 -11.94 2.83
C VAL A 745 32.48 -10.69 3.11
N ALA A 746 32.24 -10.01 4.25
CA ALA A 746 33.07 -8.88 4.65
C ALA A 746 34.52 -9.30 4.88
N PHE A 747 34.75 -10.46 5.53
CA PHE A 747 36.11 -11.01 5.68
C PHE A 747 36.75 -11.37 4.35
N MET A 748 35.98 -11.96 3.42
CA MET A 748 36.49 -12.28 2.08
C MET A 748 36.86 -11.02 1.30
N ILE A 749 36.06 -9.97 1.35
CA ILE A 749 36.31 -8.67 0.70
C ILE A 749 37.55 -7.99 1.32
N GLN A 750 37.69 -8.02 2.64
CA GLN A 750 38.82 -7.43 3.35
C GLN A 750 40.13 -8.04 2.93
N ASN A 751 40.16 -9.36 2.68
CA ASN A 751 41.38 -10.12 2.41
C ASN A 751 41.57 -10.48 0.93
N GLY A 752 40.69 -10.04 0.03
CA GLY A 752 40.80 -10.35 -1.39
C GLY A 752 40.53 -11.83 -1.73
N ILE A 753 39.67 -12.53 -0.94
CA ILE A 753 39.37 -13.93 -1.15
C ILE A 753 38.19 -14.07 -2.13
N GLY A 754 38.42 -14.66 -3.30
CA GLY A 754 37.40 -14.83 -4.34
C GLY A 754 37.04 -13.54 -5.09
N ILE A 755 37.86 -12.50 -5.00
CA ILE A 755 37.76 -11.23 -5.73
C ILE A 755 39.16 -10.79 -6.19
N GLU A 756 39.23 -9.92 -7.22
CA GLU A 756 40.48 -9.49 -7.84
C GLU A 756 41.39 -8.69 -6.89
N GLU A 757 40.80 -7.77 -6.13
CA GLU A 757 41.54 -6.90 -5.19
C GLU A 757 40.77 -6.77 -3.85
N PRO A 758 41.50 -6.73 -2.71
CA PRO A 758 40.89 -6.49 -1.40
C PRO A 758 40.29 -5.08 -1.31
N ASP A 759 39.12 -4.95 -0.71
CA ASP A 759 38.48 -3.67 -0.39
C ASP A 759 38.10 -3.56 1.10
N PRO A 760 39.05 -3.15 1.95
CA PRO A 760 38.83 -3.01 3.38
C PRO A 760 37.75 -1.96 3.73
N LYS A 761 37.53 -0.93 2.87
CA LYS A 761 36.51 0.09 3.10
C LYS A 761 35.09 -0.48 2.92
N ALA A 762 34.90 -1.28 1.87
CA ALA A 762 33.64 -1.96 1.67
C ALA A 762 33.37 -2.97 2.81
N ALA A 763 34.41 -3.73 3.20
CA ALA A 763 34.31 -4.67 4.31
C ALA A 763 33.92 -3.96 5.63
N TYR A 764 34.54 -2.83 5.95
CA TYR A 764 34.23 -2.03 7.14
C TYR A 764 32.75 -1.63 7.19
N LYS A 765 32.18 -1.14 6.07
CA LYS A 765 30.76 -0.77 5.99
C LYS A 765 29.82 -1.96 6.21
N ILE A 766 30.19 -3.13 5.70
CA ILE A 766 29.39 -4.34 5.90
C ILE A 766 29.44 -4.74 7.39
N TYR A 767 30.62 -4.73 8.02
CA TYR A 767 30.73 -4.97 9.45
C TYR A 767 29.95 -3.95 10.28
N GLU A 768 30.03 -2.66 9.94
CA GLU A 768 29.31 -1.59 10.63
C GLU A 768 27.80 -1.80 10.56
N ASN A 769 27.26 -2.05 9.38
CA ASN A 769 25.84 -2.37 9.22
C ASN A 769 25.43 -3.65 9.93
N THR A 770 26.29 -4.69 9.90
CA THR A 770 26.00 -5.96 10.58
C THR A 770 26.00 -5.79 12.09
N ALA A 771 26.96 -5.05 12.62
CA ALA A 771 27.08 -4.77 14.05
C ALA A 771 25.86 -3.97 14.58
N HIS A 772 25.47 -2.90 13.87
CA HIS A 772 24.36 -2.04 14.30
C HIS A 772 22.99 -2.69 14.14
N ASN A 773 22.76 -3.43 13.06
CA ASN A 773 21.44 -4.00 12.77
C ASN A 773 21.19 -5.33 13.48
N TYR A 774 22.25 -6.13 13.67
CA TYR A 774 22.09 -7.48 14.21
C TYR A 774 22.77 -7.66 15.57
N GLY A 775 23.56 -6.68 16.01
CA GLY A 775 24.32 -6.82 17.28
C GLY A 775 25.38 -7.91 17.26
N ASP A 776 25.88 -8.31 16.09
CA ASP A 776 26.80 -9.45 15.97
C ASP A 776 28.16 -9.17 16.60
N PRO A 777 28.59 -9.97 17.60
CA PRO A 777 29.84 -9.74 18.31
C PRO A 777 31.08 -9.90 17.42
N ARG A 778 31.02 -10.68 16.35
CA ARG A 778 32.13 -10.88 15.40
C ARG A 778 32.32 -9.62 14.56
N ALA A 779 31.20 -9.00 14.13
CA ALA A 779 31.21 -7.77 13.38
C ALA A 779 31.80 -6.61 14.23
N TYR A 780 31.34 -6.46 15.49
CA TYR A 780 31.93 -5.48 16.41
C TYR A 780 33.42 -5.74 16.65
N CYS A 781 33.84 -7.00 16.78
CA CYS A 781 35.24 -7.36 16.95
C CYS A 781 36.08 -6.92 15.73
N GLN A 782 35.61 -7.19 14.50
CA GLN A 782 36.32 -6.78 13.29
C GLN A 782 36.36 -5.26 13.11
N LEU A 783 35.30 -4.53 13.49
CA LEU A 783 35.33 -3.07 13.55
C LEU A 783 36.38 -2.56 14.55
N GLY A 784 36.49 -3.20 15.71
CA GLY A 784 37.51 -2.88 16.69
C GLY A 784 38.95 -3.05 16.12
N ILE A 785 39.22 -4.17 15.46
CA ILE A 785 40.51 -4.42 14.80
C ILE A 785 40.77 -3.39 13.69
N ALA A 786 39.75 -3.14 12.86
CA ALA A 786 39.86 -2.20 11.73
C ALA A 786 40.21 -0.77 12.19
N CYS A 787 39.58 -0.29 13.27
CA CYS A 787 39.86 1.04 13.83
C CYS A 787 41.23 1.10 14.52
N LEU A 788 41.67 0.03 15.21
CA LEU A 788 42.98 -0.03 15.84
C LEU A 788 44.14 -0.05 14.81
N GLN A 789 43.88 -0.53 13.59
CA GLN A 789 44.91 -0.71 12.54
C GLN A 789 44.78 0.29 11.40
N GLY A 790 43.74 1.13 11.38
CA GLY A 790 43.45 2.01 10.25
C GLY A 790 43.07 1.26 8.97
N ASN A 791 42.53 0.05 9.07
CA ASN A 791 42.22 -0.83 7.94
C ASN A 791 40.79 -0.66 7.47
N GLY A 792 40.55 0.08 6.41
CA GLY A 792 39.22 0.39 5.87
C GLY A 792 38.56 1.64 6.49
N CYS A 793 39.08 2.14 7.57
CA CYS A 793 38.69 3.38 8.23
C CYS A 793 39.92 4.14 8.71
N PRO A 794 39.85 5.44 9.09
CA PRO A 794 40.95 6.12 9.80
C PRO A 794 41.28 5.39 11.11
N GLU A 795 42.59 5.36 11.44
CA GLU A 795 43.01 4.83 12.71
C GLU A 795 42.41 5.64 13.87
N ASP A 796 41.70 4.95 14.77
CA ASP A 796 41.10 5.54 15.97
C ASP A 796 41.10 4.49 17.11
N GLU A 797 42.12 4.60 17.97
CA GLU A 797 42.30 3.64 19.07
C GLU A 797 41.13 3.68 20.09
N ALA A 798 40.54 4.86 20.33
CA ALA A 798 39.47 5.00 21.30
C ALA A 798 38.18 4.32 20.78
N LEU A 799 37.86 4.53 19.50
CA LEU A 799 36.74 3.89 18.85
C LEU A 799 36.97 2.38 18.69
N GLY A 800 38.20 1.97 18.34
CA GLY A 800 38.57 0.57 18.20
C GLY A 800 38.42 -0.19 19.51
N LYS A 801 38.86 0.44 20.64
CA LYS A 801 38.64 -0.13 21.97
C LYS A 801 37.13 -0.20 22.31
N ALA A 802 36.34 0.85 22.03
CA ALA A 802 34.90 0.86 22.33
C ALA A 802 34.13 -0.26 21.60
N TYR A 803 34.45 -0.50 20.32
CA TYR A 803 33.89 -1.64 19.58
C TYR A 803 34.34 -2.98 20.18
N SER A 804 35.62 -3.10 20.59
CA SER A 804 36.13 -4.31 21.24
C SER A 804 35.48 -4.56 22.60
N ASP A 805 35.22 -3.49 23.39
CA ASP A 805 34.45 -3.58 24.64
C ASP A 805 33.04 -4.14 24.40
N THR A 806 32.35 -3.60 23.36
CA THR A 806 31.00 -4.07 22.99
C THR A 806 31.03 -5.55 22.59
N ALA A 807 31.96 -5.92 21.73
CA ALA A 807 32.09 -7.30 21.26
C ALA A 807 32.42 -8.28 22.40
N ALA A 808 33.27 -7.90 23.32
CA ALA A 808 33.66 -8.74 24.45
C ALA A 808 32.51 -8.93 25.45
N ASN A 809 31.73 -7.86 25.68
CA ASN A 809 30.52 -7.92 26.52
C ASN A 809 29.41 -8.78 25.89
N LEU A 810 29.40 -8.89 24.56
CA LEU A 810 28.53 -9.80 23.80
C LEU A 810 29.10 -11.22 23.69
N GLY A 811 30.23 -11.50 24.33
CA GLY A 811 30.83 -12.83 24.41
C GLY A 811 31.87 -13.16 23.34
N SER A 812 32.37 -12.19 22.57
CA SER A 812 33.45 -12.45 21.60
C SER A 812 34.76 -12.72 22.29
N VAL A 813 35.20 -13.96 22.28
CA VAL A 813 36.49 -14.39 22.85
C VAL A 813 37.69 -13.68 22.19
N GLN A 814 37.59 -13.46 20.87
CA GLN A 814 38.61 -12.70 20.14
C GLN A 814 38.69 -11.24 20.63
N ALA A 815 37.55 -10.60 20.88
CA ALA A 815 37.52 -9.25 21.40
C ALA A 815 38.04 -9.16 22.83
N MET A 816 37.79 -10.17 23.69
CA MET A 816 38.38 -10.26 25.03
C MET A 816 39.90 -10.27 24.94
N HIS A 817 40.48 -11.02 24.01
CA HIS A 817 41.93 -11.02 23.75
C HIS A 817 42.43 -9.64 23.33
N ILE A 818 41.77 -9.00 22.36
CA ILE A 818 42.11 -7.66 21.85
C ILE A 818 42.07 -6.62 23.00
N LEU A 819 41.06 -6.67 23.86
CA LEU A 819 40.99 -5.78 25.02
C LEU A 819 42.15 -5.98 25.95
N GLY A 820 42.57 -7.21 26.21
CA GLY A 820 43.78 -7.48 26.94
C GLY A 820 44.99 -6.76 26.34
N ILE A 821 45.15 -6.82 25.02
CA ILE A 821 46.21 -6.13 24.31
C ILE A 821 46.07 -4.60 24.40
N CYS A 822 44.84 -4.07 24.28
CA CYS A 822 44.57 -2.64 24.41
C CYS A 822 44.97 -2.11 25.78
N TYR A 823 44.66 -2.84 26.84
CA TYR A 823 45.03 -2.44 28.22
C TYR A 823 46.52 -2.61 28.50
N LEU A 824 47.21 -3.57 27.87
CA LEU A 824 48.64 -3.69 27.97
C LEU A 824 49.41 -2.51 27.33
N ASN A 825 49.01 -2.16 26.10
CA ASN A 825 49.73 -1.18 25.29
C ASN A 825 49.18 0.24 25.42
N GLY A 826 48.01 0.45 26.06
CA GLY A 826 47.36 1.74 26.19
C GLY A 826 46.60 2.18 24.95
N TYR A 827 46.22 1.25 24.04
CA TYR A 827 45.44 1.59 22.86
C TYR A 827 44.05 2.06 23.23
N GLY A 828 43.80 3.33 23.04
CA GLY A 828 42.51 3.99 23.34
C GLY A 828 42.18 4.06 24.83
N CYS A 829 43.15 3.80 25.74
CA CYS A 829 42.95 3.87 27.19
C CYS A 829 44.31 4.09 27.88
N VAL A 830 44.28 4.37 29.17
CA VAL A 830 45.48 4.31 30.03
C VAL A 830 45.89 2.87 30.19
N PRO A 831 47.21 2.52 30.04
CA PRO A 831 47.68 1.15 30.31
C PRO A 831 47.29 0.66 31.70
N ASP A 832 46.74 -0.56 31.80
CA ASP A 832 46.37 -1.20 33.04
C ASP A 832 46.59 -2.71 32.96
N THR A 833 47.72 -3.17 33.46
CA THR A 833 48.13 -4.57 33.42
C THR A 833 47.14 -5.48 34.18
N SER A 834 46.46 -4.98 35.24
CA SER A 834 45.50 -5.79 36.01
C SER A 834 44.24 -6.06 35.20
N LEU A 835 43.71 -5.03 34.50
CA LEU A 835 42.59 -5.19 33.59
C LEU A 835 42.97 -6.05 32.39
N ALA A 836 44.15 -5.89 31.86
CA ALA A 836 44.69 -6.70 30.76
C ALA A 836 44.67 -8.20 31.12
N ILE A 837 45.25 -8.56 32.28
CA ILE A 837 45.25 -9.95 32.79
C ILE A 837 43.82 -10.45 32.93
N ALA A 838 42.89 -9.67 33.52
CA ALA A 838 41.50 -10.10 33.73
C ALA A 838 40.79 -10.41 32.39
N TRP A 839 41.04 -9.62 31.34
CA TRP A 839 40.41 -9.91 30.02
C TRP A 839 41.12 -11.07 29.30
N LEU A 840 42.46 -11.17 29.39
CA LEU A 840 43.19 -12.32 28.82
C LEU A 840 42.80 -13.62 29.52
N GLU A 841 42.58 -13.61 30.83
CA GLU A 841 42.13 -14.78 31.59
C GLU A 841 40.73 -15.23 31.13
N LYS A 842 39.79 -14.32 30.96
CA LYS A 842 38.45 -14.65 30.39
C LYS A 842 38.59 -15.31 29.03
N ALA A 843 39.44 -14.76 28.17
CA ALA A 843 39.64 -15.34 26.84
C ALA A 843 40.35 -16.70 26.93
N ALA A 844 41.29 -16.87 27.85
CA ALA A 844 42.00 -18.10 28.10
C ALA A 844 41.13 -19.23 28.69
N ASP A 845 40.15 -18.88 29.50
CA ASP A 845 39.17 -19.82 30.05
C ASP A 845 38.20 -20.32 28.99
N GLU A 846 37.89 -19.48 27.98
CA GLU A 846 37.18 -19.85 26.76
C GLU A 846 38.05 -20.60 25.71
N GLY A 847 39.29 -20.94 26.09
CA GLY A 847 40.20 -21.72 25.24
C GLY A 847 41.00 -20.96 24.22
N LYS A 848 41.11 -19.62 24.33
CA LYS A 848 41.90 -18.81 23.37
C LYS A 848 43.42 -18.99 23.65
N ILE A 849 44.09 -19.78 22.82
CA ILE A 849 45.52 -20.15 22.96
C ILE A 849 46.43 -18.92 22.96
N GLU A 850 46.15 -17.96 22.07
CA GLU A 850 46.95 -16.71 21.98
C GLU A 850 46.88 -15.90 23.29
N SER A 851 45.70 -15.93 24.00
CA SER A 851 45.59 -15.26 25.26
C SER A 851 46.36 -15.98 26.38
N ILE A 852 46.41 -17.32 26.31
CA ILE A 852 47.17 -18.13 27.26
C ILE A 852 48.67 -17.85 27.08
N ASN A 853 49.20 -17.82 25.86
CA ASN A 853 50.59 -17.45 25.60
C ASN A 853 50.89 -16.02 26.07
N LYS A 854 49.96 -15.08 25.76
CA LYS A 854 50.14 -13.67 26.13
C LYS A 854 50.12 -13.47 27.65
N LEU A 855 49.31 -14.24 28.38
CA LEU A 855 49.36 -14.22 29.85
C LEU A 855 50.74 -14.70 30.36
N GLY A 856 51.29 -15.75 29.76
CA GLY A 856 52.66 -16.21 30.09
C GLY A 856 53.66 -15.06 29.87
N ASP A 857 53.62 -14.38 28.70
CA ASP A 857 54.50 -13.23 28.42
C ASP A 857 54.33 -12.11 29.44
N VAL A 858 53.06 -11.74 29.77
CA VAL A 858 52.78 -10.68 30.76
C VAL A 858 53.34 -11.01 32.14
N TYR A 859 53.18 -12.25 32.62
CA TYR A 859 53.73 -12.68 33.92
C TYR A 859 55.23 -12.77 33.87
N GLU A 860 55.87 -13.14 32.75
CA GLU A 860 57.29 -13.10 32.56
C GLU A 860 57.81 -11.66 32.63
N GLU A 861 57.22 -10.71 31.92
CA GLU A 861 57.53 -9.28 31.96
C GLU A 861 57.40 -8.68 33.40
N MET A 862 56.45 -9.17 34.19
CA MET A 862 56.23 -8.80 35.58
C MET A 862 57.26 -9.46 36.54
N GLY A 863 58.08 -10.39 36.07
CA GLY A 863 59.03 -11.17 36.89
C GLY A 863 58.37 -12.29 37.69
N ASP A 864 57.09 -12.56 37.46
CA ASP A 864 56.37 -13.70 38.08
C ASP A 864 56.53 -14.96 37.21
N PHE A 865 57.74 -15.45 37.15
CA PHE A 865 58.10 -16.61 36.34
C PHE A 865 57.32 -17.88 36.70
N LYS A 866 56.79 -17.99 37.90
CA LYS A 866 55.95 -19.16 38.29
C LYS A 866 54.65 -19.19 37.55
N ASN A 867 53.96 -18.06 37.51
CA ASN A 867 52.74 -17.96 36.73
C ASN A 867 52.97 -17.96 35.23
N ALA A 868 54.11 -17.37 34.74
CA ALA A 868 54.51 -17.47 33.36
C ALA A 868 54.59 -18.94 32.89
N VAL A 869 55.33 -19.75 33.66
CA VAL A 869 55.47 -21.19 33.38
C VAL A 869 54.14 -21.91 33.43
N LEU A 870 53.28 -21.59 34.40
CA LEU A 870 51.92 -22.21 34.50
C LEU A 870 51.12 -21.97 33.21
N TYR A 871 51.11 -20.76 32.70
CA TYR A 871 50.36 -20.44 31.49
C TYR A 871 51.05 -21.04 30.24
N TYR A 872 52.35 -21.07 30.15
CA TYR A 872 53.05 -21.75 29.06
C TYR A 872 52.81 -23.26 29.06
N GLU A 873 52.76 -23.90 30.25
CA GLU A 873 52.38 -25.32 30.38
C GLU A 873 50.91 -25.53 29.90
N LYS A 874 50.00 -24.63 30.30
CA LYS A 874 48.60 -24.64 29.81
C LYS A 874 48.56 -24.51 28.27
N ALA A 875 49.32 -23.59 27.67
CA ALA A 875 49.44 -23.44 26.22
C ALA A 875 49.98 -24.70 25.54
N VAL A 876 51.03 -25.31 26.10
CA VAL A 876 51.60 -26.57 25.60
C VAL A 876 50.54 -27.70 25.63
N THR A 877 49.79 -27.85 26.73
CA THR A 877 48.72 -28.86 26.79
C THR A 877 47.65 -28.68 25.73
N MET A 878 47.46 -27.44 25.26
CA MET A 878 46.54 -27.10 24.17
C MET A 878 47.20 -27.14 22.78
N GLY A 879 48.47 -27.59 22.70
CA GLY A 879 49.19 -27.76 21.46
C GLY A 879 49.81 -26.48 20.86
N SER A 880 50.00 -25.42 21.66
CA SER A 880 50.62 -24.17 21.21
C SER A 880 52.09 -24.36 20.92
N LEU A 881 52.52 -24.30 19.65
CA LEU A 881 53.94 -24.39 19.27
C LEU A 881 54.74 -23.19 19.82
N GLU A 882 54.13 -22.04 19.97
CA GLU A 882 54.73 -20.88 20.63
C GLU A 882 54.91 -21.16 22.14
N GLY A 883 53.88 -21.74 22.80
CA GLY A 883 53.98 -22.15 24.21
C GLY A 883 55.13 -23.13 24.42
N TYR A 884 55.36 -24.09 23.49
CA TYR A 884 56.55 -24.98 23.54
C TYR A 884 57.85 -24.20 23.51
N CYS A 885 57.98 -23.18 22.65
CA CYS A 885 59.19 -22.35 22.59
C CYS A 885 59.37 -21.50 23.85
N ASN A 886 58.32 -20.89 24.35
CA ASN A 886 58.35 -20.02 25.55
C ASN A 886 58.67 -20.84 26.81
N LEU A 887 58.01 -22.01 26.97
CA LEU A 887 58.32 -22.94 28.08
C LEU A 887 59.75 -23.47 27.96
N GLY A 888 60.23 -23.77 26.75
CA GLY A 888 61.62 -24.15 26.49
C GLY A 888 62.59 -23.07 26.95
N TYR A 889 62.29 -21.80 26.71
CA TYR A 889 63.14 -20.70 27.18
C TYR A 889 63.14 -20.63 28.72
N CYS A 890 62.06 -20.81 29.42
CA CYS A 890 61.99 -20.86 30.85
C CYS A 890 62.88 -21.99 31.43
N TYR A 891 62.90 -23.18 30.82
CA TYR A 891 63.79 -24.27 31.23
C TYR A 891 65.27 -24.00 30.86
N GLU A 892 65.52 -23.24 29.81
CA GLU A 892 66.90 -22.87 29.43
C GLU A 892 67.49 -21.87 30.38
N GLN A 893 66.71 -20.87 30.82
CA GLN A 893 67.18 -19.82 31.71
C GLN A 893 67.00 -20.16 33.20
N GLY A 894 66.20 -21.16 33.53
CA GLY A 894 65.83 -21.50 34.90
C GLY A 894 64.86 -20.55 35.54
N GLU A 895 64.00 -19.89 34.74
CA GLU A 895 63.02 -18.93 35.19
C GLU A 895 61.69 -19.62 35.56
N GLY A 896 61.29 -19.52 36.79
CA GLY A 896 60.07 -20.19 37.32
C GLY A 896 60.20 -21.71 37.49
N VAL A 897 61.21 -22.32 36.88
CA VAL A 897 61.51 -23.77 36.90
C VAL A 897 62.99 -24.01 37.12
N VAL A 898 63.32 -25.22 37.52
CA VAL A 898 64.77 -25.60 37.65
C VAL A 898 65.36 -25.66 36.25
N LEU A 899 66.53 -25.01 36.04
CA LEU A 899 67.28 -25.03 34.79
C LEU A 899 67.49 -26.45 34.29
N ASN A 900 67.05 -26.69 33.03
CA ASN A 900 67.13 -28.00 32.39
C ASN A 900 67.27 -27.87 30.88
N SER A 901 68.50 -27.74 30.44
CA SER A 901 68.86 -27.59 29.03
C SER A 901 68.33 -28.74 28.12
N LYS A 902 68.26 -29.96 28.72
CA LYS A 902 67.71 -31.10 27.97
C LYS A 902 66.21 -30.92 27.67
N LYS A 903 65.43 -30.50 28.69
CA LYS A 903 64.00 -30.27 28.52
C LYS A 903 63.73 -29.09 27.59
N ALA A 904 64.56 -28.05 27.72
CA ALA A 904 64.50 -26.91 26.77
C ALA A 904 64.66 -27.36 25.30
N TYR A 905 65.73 -28.14 25.05
CA TYR A 905 65.99 -28.70 23.74
C TYR A 905 64.84 -29.58 23.21
N GLU A 906 64.28 -30.47 24.05
CA GLU A 906 63.20 -31.38 23.70
C GLU A 906 61.94 -30.59 23.31
N LEU A 907 61.62 -29.50 24.00
CA LEU A 907 60.52 -28.60 23.74
C LEU A 907 60.70 -27.82 22.41
N TYR A 908 61.90 -27.25 22.21
CA TYR A 908 62.22 -26.57 20.95
C TYR A 908 62.23 -27.53 19.78
N LYS A 909 62.73 -28.72 19.94
CA LYS A 909 62.74 -29.74 18.91
C LYS A 909 61.33 -30.15 18.52
N TYR A 910 60.45 -30.31 19.49
CA TYR A 910 59.02 -30.61 19.20
C TYR A 910 58.38 -29.52 18.33
N ALA A 911 58.52 -28.23 18.69
CA ALA A 911 58.00 -27.11 17.90
C ALA A 911 58.62 -27.07 16.49
N ALA A 912 59.92 -27.35 16.38
CA ALA A 912 60.63 -27.42 15.11
C ALA A 912 60.14 -28.59 14.24
N ASP A 913 59.96 -29.78 14.82
CA ASP A 913 59.50 -30.99 14.10
C ASP A 913 58.05 -30.80 13.57
N GLN A 914 57.23 -29.91 14.20
CA GLN A 914 55.92 -29.51 13.70
C GLN A 914 55.98 -28.35 12.68
N GLY A 915 57.19 -27.96 12.25
CA GLY A 915 57.34 -26.94 11.20
C GLY A 915 57.29 -25.49 11.69
N TYR A 916 57.32 -25.24 13.00
CA TYR A 916 57.19 -23.87 13.55
C TYR A 916 58.49 -23.09 13.40
N THR A 917 58.46 -21.95 12.74
CA THR A 917 59.65 -21.16 12.37
C THR A 917 60.46 -20.70 13.59
N LYS A 918 59.80 -20.25 14.72
CA LYS A 918 60.46 -19.91 15.98
C LYS A 918 61.17 -21.14 16.57
N GLY A 919 60.56 -22.34 16.44
CA GLY A 919 61.18 -23.58 16.83
C GLY A 919 62.47 -23.88 16.04
N TYR A 920 62.47 -23.65 14.74
CA TYR A 920 63.72 -23.76 13.91
C TYR A 920 64.79 -22.80 14.38
N MET A 921 64.41 -21.55 14.72
CA MET A 921 65.34 -20.56 15.24
C MET A 921 65.93 -21.00 16.59
N GLN A 922 65.10 -21.54 17.51
CA GLN A 922 65.59 -22.05 18.82
C GLN A 922 66.46 -23.30 18.66
N MET A 923 66.18 -24.18 17.73
CA MET A 923 67.08 -25.31 17.44
C MET A 923 68.42 -24.81 16.90
N ALA A 924 68.45 -23.83 16.03
CA ALA A 924 69.69 -23.21 15.55
C ALA A 924 70.42 -22.56 16.73
N HIS A 925 69.72 -21.88 17.66
CA HIS A 925 70.31 -21.33 18.89
C HIS A 925 70.98 -22.41 19.78
N CYS A 926 70.32 -23.58 19.93
CA CYS A 926 70.87 -24.68 20.70
C CYS A 926 72.18 -25.16 20.10
N TYR A 927 72.30 -25.30 18.79
CA TYR A 927 73.55 -25.73 18.09
C TYR A 927 74.62 -24.67 18.03
N LEU A 928 74.29 -23.36 18.02
CA LEU A 928 75.25 -22.28 18.04
C LEU A 928 75.91 -22.11 19.42
N ASN A 929 75.15 -22.36 20.48
CA ASN A 929 75.61 -22.14 21.85
C ASN A 929 75.89 -23.43 22.64
N GLY A 930 75.75 -24.58 22.04
CA GLY A 930 75.99 -25.87 22.75
C GLY A 930 74.98 -26.19 23.84
N ILE A 931 73.71 -25.80 23.69
CA ILE A 931 72.67 -26.04 24.70
C ILE A 931 72.20 -27.49 24.56
N TYR A 932 72.57 -28.32 25.49
CA TYR A 932 72.34 -29.78 25.55
C TYR A 932 72.96 -30.57 24.39
N VAL A 933 73.40 -29.98 23.33
CA VAL A 933 74.02 -30.58 22.16
C VAL A 933 75.46 -30.01 21.98
N GLU A 934 76.32 -30.70 21.27
CA GLU A 934 77.64 -30.13 20.93
C GLU A 934 77.46 -28.96 20.01
N GLU A 935 78.28 -27.95 20.21
CA GLU A 935 78.30 -26.75 19.30
C GLU A 935 78.60 -27.16 17.88
N SER A 936 77.72 -26.77 16.97
CA SER A 936 77.88 -27.07 15.51
C SER A 936 77.22 -26.03 14.65
N THR A 937 78.03 -25.18 14.08
CA THR A 937 77.52 -24.14 13.10
C THR A 937 76.90 -24.81 11.86
N ALA A 938 77.40 -26.02 11.52
CA ALA A 938 76.87 -26.78 10.38
C ALA A 938 75.44 -27.25 10.62
N GLU A 939 75.16 -27.81 11.79
CA GLU A 939 73.78 -28.21 12.17
C GLU A 939 72.86 -26.97 12.37
N ALA A 940 73.38 -25.91 12.98
CA ALA A 940 72.64 -24.67 13.13
C ALA A 940 72.23 -24.10 11.75
N LEU A 941 73.14 -24.17 10.72
CA LEU A 941 72.80 -23.69 9.38
C LEU A 941 71.68 -24.53 8.73
N VAL A 942 71.57 -25.80 9.02
CA VAL A 942 70.43 -26.61 8.54
C VAL A 942 69.07 -26.07 9.08
N TRP A 943 69.07 -25.78 10.36
CA TRP A 943 67.83 -25.22 10.98
C TRP A 943 67.55 -23.78 10.57
N LEU A 944 68.55 -22.92 10.46
CA LEU A 944 68.47 -21.57 9.93
C LEU A 944 67.96 -21.58 8.48
N THR A 945 68.37 -22.53 7.66
CA THR A 945 67.91 -22.65 6.28
C THR A 945 66.45 -22.95 6.23
N LYS A 946 65.96 -23.89 7.10
CA LYS A 946 64.50 -24.15 7.21
C LYS A 946 63.71 -22.90 7.66
N ALA A 947 64.20 -22.18 8.64
CA ALA A 947 63.57 -20.93 9.11
C ALA A 947 63.54 -19.87 8.00
N ALA A 948 64.64 -19.73 7.26
CA ALA A 948 64.78 -18.80 6.14
C ALA A 948 63.84 -19.18 4.96
N GLU A 949 63.69 -20.47 4.68
CA GLU A 949 62.77 -20.97 3.66
C GLU A 949 61.29 -20.73 4.07
N ASN A 950 61.00 -20.74 5.36
CA ASN A 950 59.68 -20.33 5.93
C ASN A 950 59.49 -18.80 6.01
N GLY A 951 60.46 -18.04 5.48
CA GLY A 951 60.32 -16.60 5.39
C GLY A 951 60.92 -15.78 6.54
N ASP A 952 61.65 -16.42 7.52
CA ASP A 952 62.31 -15.67 8.60
C ASP A 952 63.46 -14.82 8.07
N VAL A 953 63.27 -13.51 8.14
CA VAL A 953 64.22 -12.53 7.59
C VAL A 953 65.56 -12.52 8.32
N THR A 954 65.49 -12.78 9.63
CA THR A 954 66.67 -12.86 10.49
C THR A 954 67.50 -14.12 10.17
N ALA A 955 66.80 -15.26 10.00
CA ALA A 955 67.44 -16.50 9.55
C ALA A 955 68.13 -16.35 8.16
N MET A 956 67.46 -15.69 7.22
CA MET A 956 68.08 -15.40 5.90
C MET A 956 69.39 -14.62 6.04
N TYR A 957 69.40 -13.61 6.91
CA TYR A 957 70.62 -12.84 7.17
C TYR A 957 71.69 -13.71 7.82
N TYR A 958 71.37 -14.54 8.83
CA TYR A 958 72.36 -15.42 9.44
C TYR A 958 72.91 -16.48 8.49
N CYS A 959 72.05 -17.09 7.65
CA CYS A 959 72.51 -17.97 6.57
C CYS A 959 73.56 -17.26 5.66
N GLY A 960 73.19 -16.02 5.24
CA GLY A 960 74.15 -15.18 4.46
C GLY A 960 75.48 -14.98 5.17
N SER A 961 75.48 -14.64 6.45
CA SER A 961 76.65 -14.38 7.28
C SER A 961 77.54 -15.62 7.48
N ILE A 962 76.90 -16.75 7.73
CA ILE A 962 77.60 -18.01 7.89
C ILE A 962 78.30 -18.42 6.55
N TYR A 963 77.63 -18.30 5.40
CA TYR A 963 78.28 -18.56 4.10
C TYR A 963 79.32 -17.53 3.70
N GLU A 964 79.24 -16.27 4.16
CA GLU A 964 80.20 -15.24 3.91
C GLU A 964 81.55 -15.53 4.68
N ASN A 965 81.42 -15.79 5.98
CA ASN A 965 82.54 -15.91 6.86
C ASN A 965 83.09 -17.33 6.95
N GLY A 966 82.30 -18.34 6.61
CA GLY A 966 82.58 -19.72 6.90
C GLY A 966 82.56 -20.02 8.39
N ALA A 967 82.54 -21.33 8.77
CA ALA A 967 82.63 -21.77 10.14
C ALA A 967 83.09 -23.23 10.14
N GLU A 968 83.32 -23.79 11.34
CA GLU A 968 83.63 -25.19 11.46
C GLU A 968 82.58 -26.08 10.83
N GLY A 969 82.92 -26.88 9.87
CA GLY A 969 82.09 -27.74 9.07
C GLY A 969 81.34 -27.03 7.88
N VAL A 970 81.49 -25.70 7.74
CA VAL A 970 80.83 -24.90 6.70
C VAL A 970 81.85 -24.11 5.90
N LYS A 971 82.05 -24.45 4.60
CA LYS A 971 82.97 -23.68 3.69
C LYS A 971 82.35 -22.36 3.29
N THR A 972 83.21 -21.34 3.12
CA THR A 972 82.74 -20.04 2.57
C THR A 972 82.19 -20.24 1.14
N ASP A 973 81.04 -19.62 0.90
CA ASP A 973 80.33 -19.59 -0.39
C ASP A 973 79.74 -18.21 -0.65
N ALA A 974 80.54 -17.37 -1.27
CA ALA A 974 80.14 -15.99 -1.57
C ALA A 974 78.89 -15.88 -2.44
N LYS A 975 78.62 -16.89 -3.30
CA LYS A 975 77.38 -16.91 -4.13
C LYS A 975 76.18 -17.17 -3.29
N LYS A 976 76.20 -18.20 -2.44
CA LYS A 976 75.08 -18.47 -1.52
C LYS A 976 74.87 -17.35 -0.50
N ALA A 977 75.97 -16.79 0.05
CA ALA A 977 75.92 -15.62 0.92
C ALA A 977 75.11 -14.46 0.28
N LYS A 978 75.50 -14.13 -0.99
CA LYS A 978 74.85 -13.05 -1.75
C LYS A 978 73.42 -13.35 -2.09
N GLU A 979 73.04 -14.62 -2.37
CA GLU A 979 71.64 -15.03 -2.58
C GLU A 979 70.78 -14.85 -1.33
N TRP A 980 71.21 -15.29 -0.16
CA TRP A 980 70.49 -15.14 1.11
C TRP A 980 70.39 -13.67 1.54
N TYR A 981 71.51 -12.88 1.42
CA TYR A 981 71.45 -11.44 1.72
C TYR A 981 70.50 -10.69 0.79
N LYS A 982 70.38 -11.08 -0.49
CA LYS A 982 69.38 -10.51 -1.40
C LYS A 982 67.95 -10.77 -0.95
N LYS A 983 67.68 -12.01 -0.54
CA LYS A 983 66.33 -12.37 0.00
C LYS A 983 66.06 -11.57 1.25
N ALA A 984 67.00 -11.53 2.21
CA ALA A 984 66.84 -10.77 3.45
C ALA A 984 66.65 -9.27 3.20
N ALA A 985 67.45 -8.67 2.30
CA ALA A 985 67.36 -7.26 1.99
C ALA A 985 66.02 -6.92 1.26
N ALA A 986 65.54 -7.80 0.37
CA ALA A 986 64.26 -7.65 -0.28
C ALA A 986 63.09 -7.73 0.72
N ALA A 987 63.23 -8.51 1.79
CA ALA A 987 62.33 -8.62 2.93
C ALA A 987 62.54 -7.53 4.00
N GLY A 988 63.41 -6.50 3.75
CA GLY A 988 63.55 -5.33 4.60
C GLY A 988 64.67 -5.37 5.63
N HIS A 989 65.56 -6.42 5.65
CA HIS A 989 66.66 -6.50 6.59
C HIS A 989 67.77 -5.48 6.27
N THR A 990 67.96 -4.44 7.07
CA THR A 990 68.84 -3.32 6.82
C THR A 990 70.31 -3.73 6.76
N ALA A 991 70.75 -4.59 7.70
CA ALA A 991 72.11 -5.11 7.73
C ALA A 991 72.47 -6.01 6.52
N ALA A 992 71.49 -6.73 5.97
CA ALA A 992 71.65 -7.51 4.75
C ALA A 992 71.98 -6.62 3.51
N GLY A 993 71.30 -5.46 3.41
CA GLY A 993 71.56 -4.45 2.39
C GLY A 993 72.99 -3.89 2.46
N ALA A 994 73.42 -3.63 3.68
CA ALA A 994 74.82 -3.21 3.92
C ALA A 994 75.85 -4.31 3.57
N ALA A 995 75.55 -5.56 3.93
CA ALA A 995 76.38 -6.72 3.57
C ALA A 995 76.52 -6.91 2.05
N LEU A 996 75.37 -6.84 1.32
CA LEU A 996 75.39 -6.90 -0.16
C LEU A 996 76.25 -5.81 -0.81
N SER A 997 76.26 -4.63 -0.24
CA SER A 997 77.01 -3.50 -0.77
C SER A 997 78.54 -3.71 -0.61
N ARG A 998 78.93 -4.44 0.44
CA ARG A 998 80.35 -4.84 0.67
C ARG A 998 80.82 -5.95 -0.27
N MET A 999 79.89 -6.81 -0.68
CA MET A 999 80.21 -7.96 -1.54
C MET A 999 80.15 -7.63 -3.05
N LYS A 1000 79.93 -6.35 -3.40
CA LYS A 1000 80.04 -5.86 -4.76
C LYS A 1000 81.49 -5.73 -5.15
#